data_bfd9c102c481e777fcf6032b7bc2bc1b
#
_entry.id   bfd9c102c481e777fcf6032b7bc2bc1b
#
_cell.length_a   1.000
_cell.length_b   1.000
_cell.length_c   1.000
_cell.angle_alpha   90.00
_cell.angle_beta   90.00
_cell.angle_gamma   90.00
#
_symmetry.space_group_name_H-M   'P 1'
#
loop_
_entity.id
_entity.type
_entity.pdbx_description
1 polymer ?
#
loop_
_entity_poly.entity_id
_entity_poly.type
_entity_poly.pdbx_seq_one_letter_code
_entity_poly.pdbx_strand_id
1 'polypeptide(L)'
;MNKQFPNYIKYILSNIGFLFVYLFFFRLIFFFFIANFESVSIEEIQTAFSYGIRFDLKLVILSYFPLSLLILSTNYLFFKKKVFRKIAITYHILLYLLLTIVYLIDIGYYNYLFSRLDASSLRFLSNLKISSQLVVETYPVYKGLFALIFLFVFIRFISIKLFDKIARKDVIFLSKKMKAVYFICTFLLLSFGVYGSITHYPLRWSEAFFSKNNSVNQFALNPVLNFFDTYNFRKDGVNNELTKAYFPIIADYLGLSKDSISFKREVTFDSIHKQKPNLVIVMLESLGTVALGHEGNVANATKNIDQIIKESTYFENFYVHKPGTAASVFSSITGLPDIDTKETASRNLRVIDQKIIFDQFDGYEKLYLLGGSANWANIRGVFKSNIKNLKIYEEGSYEVENRADVWGIDDYDLFNESDKIFKNLHSSKKPFVAYVQTATNHRPFSVPQNKESYKPLVEGDIDKTTLKESGFISLAQLNALRYLDFNVKTFLNKAKESGYYDNTIFAFFGDHNTSMNETESFKKEFDLGFQLHHVPFFIHAPKYLKPKKISTIAKLADLFPTLATVAKSDYTNFTLGSNALDTLKTNSFGFLYLKIKGEPGIGLIQNNFYFTKTIQNNFKSLYKISDKDNIDVSNMYPDIVSSMDSLITSYYHSTKYLYYNNKK
;
A
#
# COMPACT_ATOMS: atom_id res chain seq x y z
N MET A 1 -45.78 26.68 -9.24
CA MET A 1 -45.15 25.76 -10.19
C MET A 1 -44.77 24.47 -9.46
N ASN A 2 -45.51 23.38 -9.65
CA ASN A 2 -45.12 22.08 -9.12
C ASN A 2 -43.78 21.67 -9.78
N LYS A 3 -42.70 21.72 -9.02
CA LYS A 3 -41.34 21.33 -9.46
C LYS A 3 -41.28 19.77 -9.60
N GLN A 4 -41.92 19.25 -10.64
CA GLN A 4 -41.80 17.81 -10.92
C GLN A 4 -40.52 17.54 -11.71
N PHE A 5 -39.72 16.56 -11.25
CA PHE A 5 -38.57 16.08 -12.02
C PHE A 5 -39.01 15.49 -13.39
N PRO A 6 -38.19 15.67 -14.45
CA PRO A 6 -38.45 15.04 -15.74
C PRO A 6 -38.53 13.51 -15.65
N ASN A 7 -39.36 12.89 -16.49
CA ASN A 7 -39.58 11.43 -16.46
C ASN A 7 -38.28 10.64 -16.61
N TYR A 8 -37.36 11.09 -17.46
CA TYR A 8 -36.09 10.42 -17.65
C TYR A 8 -35.19 10.45 -16.40
N ILE A 9 -35.21 11.52 -15.61
CA ILE A 9 -34.51 11.58 -14.32
C ILE A 9 -35.17 10.64 -13.31
N LYS A 10 -36.52 10.65 -13.23
CA LYS A 10 -37.27 9.75 -12.35
C LYS A 10 -36.95 8.28 -12.68
N TYR A 11 -36.79 7.96 -13.97
CA TYR A 11 -36.46 6.60 -14.42
C TYR A 11 -35.05 6.19 -14.00
N ILE A 12 -34.04 7.05 -14.19
CA ILE A 12 -32.67 6.83 -13.73
C ILE A 12 -32.65 6.56 -12.22
N LEU A 13 -33.21 7.47 -11.43
CA LEU A 13 -33.21 7.36 -9.96
C LEU A 13 -33.98 6.13 -9.47
N SER A 14 -35.13 5.79 -10.10
CA SER A 14 -35.88 4.59 -9.75
C SER A 14 -35.07 3.31 -9.98
N ASN A 15 -34.37 3.22 -11.11
CA ASN A 15 -33.55 2.03 -11.41
C ASN A 15 -32.35 1.89 -10.48
N ILE A 16 -31.68 3.03 -10.16
CA ILE A 16 -30.61 3.07 -9.15
C ILE A 16 -31.16 2.60 -7.81
N GLY A 17 -32.30 3.13 -7.36
CA GLY A 17 -32.93 2.74 -6.09
C GLY A 17 -33.30 1.24 -6.06
N PHE A 18 -33.89 0.71 -7.14
CA PHE A 18 -34.25 -0.70 -7.20
C PHE A 18 -33.04 -1.63 -7.14
N LEU A 19 -31.98 -1.31 -7.89
CA LEU A 19 -30.75 -2.12 -7.85
C LEU A 19 -30.05 -2.01 -6.47
N PHE A 20 -30.07 -0.81 -5.89
CA PHE A 20 -29.50 -0.63 -4.54
C PHE A 20 -30.22 -1.50 -3.50
N VAL A 21 -31.56 -1.48 -3.47
CA VAL A 21 -32.33 -2.33 -2.56
C VAL A 21 -32.06 -3.80 -2.83
N TYR A 22 -31.92 -4.18 -4.10
CA TYR A 22 -31.60 -5.56 -4.50
C TYR A 22 -30.23 -6.03 -3.98
N LEU A 23 -29.18 -5.21 -4.11
CA LEU A 23 -27.86 -5.54 -3.60
C LEU A 23 -27.81 -5.50 -2.05
N PHE A 24 -28.54 -4.58 -1.46
CA PHE A 24 -28.66 -4.49 -0.01
C PHE A 24 -29.30 -5.77 0.57
N PHE A 25 -30.25 -6.39 -0.14
CA PHE A 25 -30.79 -7.68 0.26
C PHE A 25 -29.71 -8.79 0.30
N PHE A 26 -28.81 -8.87 -0.68
CA PHE A 26 -27.67 -9.79 -0.60
C PHE A 26 -26.72 -9.48 0.55
N ARG A 27 -26.52 -8.21 0.88
CA ARG A 27 -25.75 -7.81 2.05
C ARG A 27 -26.40 -8.28 3.34
N LEU A 28 -27.72 -8.22 3.46
CA LEU A 28 -28.44 -8.76 4.61
C LEU A 28 -28.35 -10.29 4.67
N ILE A 29 -28.43 -10.98 3.55
CA ILE A 29 -28.20 -12.45 3.51
C ILE A 29 -26.80 -12.76 4.03
N PHE A 30 -25.78 -12.05 3.54
CA PHE A 30 -24.41 -12.25 3.99
C PHE A 30 -24.26 -11.97 5.49
N PHE A 31 -24.89 -10.91 6.00
CA PHE A 31 -24.85 -10.55 7.42
C PHE A 31 -25.47 -11.62 8.31
N PHE A 32 -26.66 -12.09 7.99
CA PHE A 32 -27.41 -13.00 8.87
C PHE A 32 -27.03 -14.48 8.76
N PHE A 33 -26.51 -14.90 7.61
CA PHE A 33 -26.37 -16.33 7.31
C PHE A 33 -24.93 -16.77 6.96
N ILE A 34 -24.02 -15.85 6.71
CA ILE A 34 -22.71 -16.19 6.15
C ILE A 34 -21.57 -15.69 7.03
N ALA A 35 -21.60 -14.42 7.45
CA ALA A 35 -20.53 -13.83 8.23
C ALA A 35 -20.60 -14.25 9.70
N ASN A 36 -19.43 -14.47 10.32
CA ASN A 36 -19.31 -14.69 11.76
C ASN A 36 -18.83 -13.40 12.43
N PHE A 37 -19.64 -12.89 13.36
CA PHE A 37 -19.38 -11.67 14.12
C PHE A 37 -19.17 -11.94 15.62
N GLU A 38 -18.66 -13.10 15.99
CA GLU A 38 -18.31 -13.38 17.38
C GLU A 38 -17.26 -12.38 17.88
N SER A 39 -17.53 -11.83 19.07
CA SER A 39 -16.64 -10.85 19.74
C SER A 39 -16.45 -9.53 18.98
N VAL A 40 -17.37 -9.14 18.10
CA VAL A 40 -17.35 -7.88 17.34
C VAL A 40 -18.21 -6.83 18.03
N SER A 41 -17.71 -5.61 18.15
CA SER A 41 -18.47 -4.49 18.72
C SER A 41 -19.57 -4.02 17.78
N ILE A 42 -20.63 -3.45 18.33
CA ILE A 42 -21.74 -2.85 17.54
C ILE A 42 -21.19 -1.71 16.66
N GLU A 43 -20.23 -0.94 17.15
CA GLU A 43 -19.61 0.16 16.42
C GLU A 43 -18.86 -0.34 15.15
N GLU A 44 -18.13 -1.46 15.26
CA GLU A 44 -17.48 -2.09 14.11
C GLU A 44 -18.50 -2.58 13.08
N ILE A 45 -19.61 -3.17 13.52
CA ILE A 45 -20.69 -3.61 12.64
C ILE A 45 -21.34 -2.42 11.92
N GLN A 46 -21.64 -1.33 12.63
CA GLN A 46 -22.19 -0.11 12.04
C GLN A 46 -21.24 0.49 11.01
N THR A 47 -19.96 0.54 11.34
CA THR A 47 -18.90 1.01 10.42
C THR A 47 -18.83 0.14 9.16
N ALA A 48 -18.90 -1.19 9.31
CA ALA A 48 -18.91 -2.13 8.20
C ALA A 48 -20.13 -1.95 7.29
N PHE A 49 -21.31 -1.72 7.87
CA PHE A 49 -22.52 -1.38 7.10
C PHE A 49 -22.35 -0.07 6.34
N SER A 50 -21.78 0.98 6.98
CA SER A 50 -21.56 2.28 6.37
C SER A 50 -20.67 2.16 5.13
N TYR A 51 -19.51 1.50 5.25
CA TYR A 51 -18.63 1.25 4.11
C TYR A 51 -19.29 0.35 3.06
N GLY A 52 -19.95 -0.71 3.49
CA GLY A 52 -20.62 -1.64 2.60
C GLY A 52 -21.71 -0.99 1.75
N ILE A 53 -22.53 -0.12 2.32
CA ILE A 53 -23.54 0.67 1.62
C ILE A 53 -22.88 1.61 0.59
N ARG A 54 -21.77 2.23 0.93
CA ARG A 54 -21.02 3.10 0.01
C ARG A 54 -20.45 2.32 -1.18
N PHE A 55 -19.89 1.13 -0.95
CA PHE A 55 -19.42 0.24 -2.01
C PHE A 55 -20.57 -0.26 -2.90
N ASP A 56 -21.70 -0.66 -2.30
CA ASP A 56 -22.87 -1.10 -3.07
C ASP A 56 -23.43 0.04 -3.93
N LEU A 57 -23.54 1.25 -3.37
CA LEU A 57 -23.98 2.43 -4.11
C LEU A 57 -23.03 2.76 -5.28
N LYS A 58 -21.72 2.67 -5.05
CA LYS A 58 -20.70 2.84 -6.11
C LYS A 58 -20.91 1.84 -7.24
N LEU A 59 -21.10 0.56 -6.93
CA LEU A 59 -21.37 -0.47 -7.92
C LEU A 59 -22.68 -0.21 -8.68
N VAL A 60 -23.76 0.14 -7.99
CA VAL A 60 -25.06 0.46 -8.58
C VAL A 60 -24.94 1.59 -9.58
N ILE A 61 -24.27 2.67 -9.21
CA ILE A 61 -24.09 3.83 -10.09
C ILE A 61 -23.19 3.48 -11.28
N LEU A 62 -22.08 2.77 -11.07
CA LEU A 62 -21.23 2.26 -12.16
C LEU A 62 -22.02 1.40 -13.14
N SER A 63 -22.86 0.50 -12.61
CA SER A 63 -23.67 -0.39 -13.42
C SER A 63 -24.71 0.36 -14.25
N TYR A 64 -25.29 1.42 -13.73
CA TYR A 64 -26.29 2.21 -14.46
C TYR A 64 -25.70 3.38 -15.25
N PHE A 65 -24.42 3.66 -15.12
CA PHE A 65 -23.80 4.81 -15.78
C PHE A 65 -23.98 4.82 -17.31
N PRO A 66 -23.73 3.70 -18.05
CA PRO A 66 -23.92 3.68 -19.49
C PRO A 66 -25.37 3.91 -19.92
N LEU A 67 -26.31 3.24 -19.25
CA LEU A 67 -27.73 3.40 -19.55
C LEU A 67 -28.21 4.82 -19.20
N SER A 68 -27.73 5.41 -18.12
CA SER A 68 -28.05 6.78 -17.72
C SER A 68 -27.56 7.80 -18.74
N LEU A 69 -26.36 7.64 -19.30
CA LEU A 69 -25.85 8.48 -20.38
C LEU A 69 -26.74 8.40 -21.62
N LEU A 70 -27.17 7.20 -22.01
CA LEU A 70 -28.10 6.99 -23.12
C LEU A 70 -29.44 7.69 -22.86
N ILE A 71 -30.01 7.57 -21.66
CA ILE A 71 -31.25 8.20 -21.25
C ILE A 71 -31.12 9.73 -21.26
N LEU A 72 -30.05 10.27 -20.68
CA LEU A 72 -29.78 11.71 -20.64
C LEU A 72 -29.60 12.31 -22.03
N SER A 73 -28.92 11.61 -22.93
CA SER A 73 -28.70 12.05 -24.32
C SER A 73 -29.99 12.07 -25.15
N THR A 74 -30.84 11.06 -24.96
CA THR A 74 -32.09 10.90 -25.73
C THR A 74 -33.29 11.56 -25.08
N ASN A 75 -33.23 11.85 -23.76
CA ASN A 75 -34.28 12.51 -22.97
C ASN A 75 -35.65 11.81 -23.11
N TYR A 76 -36.72 12.59 -23.49
CA TYR A 76 -38.07 12.06 -23.67
C TYR A 76 -38.18 11.09 -24.85
N LEU A 77 -37.29 11.16 -25.86
CA LEU A 77 -37.26 10.25 -27.01
C LEU A 77 -37.00 8.81 -26.58
N PHE A 78 -36.30 8.63 -25.43
CA PHE A 78 -36.04 7.30 -24.86
C PHE A 78 -37.35 6.51 -24.64
N PHE A 79 -38.42 7.17 -24.23
CA PHE A 79 -39.71 6.52 -23.97
C PHE A 79 -40.59 6.33 -25.24
N LYS A 80 -40.30 7.07 -26.31
CA LYS A 80 -41.11 7.00 -27.56
C LYS A 80 -40.72 5.88 -28.49
N LYS A 81 -39.44 5.47 -28.51
CA LYS A 81 -38.94 4.47 -29.46
C LYS A 81 -38.96 3.08 -28.85
N LYS A 82 -39.59 2.10 -29.54
CA LYS A 82 -39.64 0.67 -29.15
C LYS A 82 -38.27 0.07 -28.95
N VAL A 83 -37.25 0.55 -29.70
CA VAL A 83 -35.84 0.10 -29.55
C VAL A 83 -35.28 0.40 -28.15
N PHE A 84 -35.46 1.61 -27.65
CA PHE A 84 -34.97 1.96 -26.32
C PHE A 84 -35.68 1.19 -25.18
N ARG A 85 -36.97 0.90 -25.36
CA ARG A 85 -37.71 0.03 -24.44
C ARG A 85 -37.11 -1.37 -24.41
N LYS A 86 -36.77 -1.96 -25.56
CA LYS A 86 -36.09 -3.27 -25.63
C LYS A 86 -34.73 -3.21 -24.99
N ILE A 87 -33.89 -2.18 -25.29
CA ILE A 87 -32.58 -1.99 -24.72
C ILE A 87 -32.68 -1.92 -23.19
N ALA A 88 -33.54 -1.09 -22.64
CA ALA A 88 -33.70 -0.93 -21.20
C ALA A 88 -34.07 -2.25 -20.50
N ILE A 89 -35.08 -2.96 -21.04
CA ILE A 89 -35.55 -4.23 -20.45
C ILE A 89 -34.45 -5.31 -20.53
N THR A 90 -33.79 -5.45 -21.68
CA THR A 90 -32.69 -6.40 -21.85
C THR A 90 -31.52 -6.08 -20.94
N TYR A 91 -31.14 -4.79 -20.84
CA TYR A 91 -30.10 -4.34 -19.95
C TYR A 91 -30.38 -4.72 -18.49
N HIS A 92 -31.58 -4.46 -18.00
CA HIS A 92 -31.96 -4.84 -16.64
C HIS A 92 -31.87 -6.34 -16.42
N ILE A 93 -32.44 -7.14 -17.32
CA ILE A 93 -32.41 -8.61 -17.21
C ILE A 93 -30.96 -9.11 -17.10
N LEU A 94 -30.11 -8.70 -18.05
CA LEU A 94 -28.72 -9.13 -18.10
C LEU A 94 -27.96 -8.67 -16.86
N LEU A 95 -28.14 -7.41 -16.42
CA LEU A 95 -27.48 -6.87 -15.23
C LEU A 95 -27.86 -7.64 -13.97
N TYR A 96 -29.15 -7.84 -13.71
CA TYR A 96 -29.60 -8.52 -12.49
C TYR A 96 -29.21 -10.00 -12.49
N LEU A 97 -29.30 -10.70 -13.63
CA LEU A 97 -28.85 -12.10 -13.72
C LEU A 97 -27.34 -12.21 -13.48
N LEU A 98 -26.54 -11.35 -14.12
CA LEU A 98 -25.09 -11.34 -13.95
C LEU A 98 -24.71 -11.09 -12.48
N LEU A 99 -25.28 -10.05 -11.87
CA LEU A 99 -24.99 -9.74 -10.46
C LEU A 99 -25.44 -10.88 -9.54
N THR A 100 -26.61 -11.48 -9.78
CA THR A 100 -27.07 -12.63 -8.99
C THR A 100 -26.07 -13.78 -9.06
N ILE A 101 -25.63 -14.14 -10.26
CA ILE A 101 -24.64 -15.23 -10.45
C ILE A 101 -23.35 -14.90 -9.67
N VAL A 102 -22.84 -13.66 -9.79
CA VAL A 102 -21.62 -13.25 -9.09
C VAL A 102 -21.80 -13.33 -7.57
N TYR A 103 -22.92 -12.86 -7.03
CA TYR A 103 -23.19 -12.93 -5.59
C TYR A 103 -23.39 -14.35 -5.07
N LEU A 104 -23.99 -15.24 -5.86
CA LEU A 104 -24.11 -16.67 -5.50
C LEU A 104 -22.74 -17.35 -5.50
N ILE A 105 -21.92 -17.07 -6.49
CA ILE A 105 -20.54 -17.57 -6.53
C ILE A 105 -19.73 -17.03 -5.33
N ASP A 106 -19.90 -15.76 -5.00
CA ASP A 106 -19.22 -15.12 -3.88
C ASP A 106 -19.58 -15.78 -2.53
N ILE A 107 -20.86 -16.11 -2.30
CA ILE A 107 -21.29 -16.83 -1.09
C ILE A 107 -20.59 -18.19 -1.01
N GLY A 108 -20.57 -18.95 -2.08
CA GLY A 108 -19.87 -20.23 -2.14
C GLY A 108 -18.37 -20.10 -1.94
N TYR A 109 -17.76 -19.10 -2.54
CA TYR A 109 -16.34 -18.79 -2.42
C TYR A 109 -15.96 -18.41 -0.99
N TYR A 110 -16.78 -17.57 -0.33
CA TYR A 110 -16.56 -17.16 1.04
C TYR A 110 -16.66 -18.32 2.03
N ASN A 111 -17.64 -19.20 1.87
CA ASN A 111 -17.80 -20.38 2.75
C ASN A 111 -16.58 -21.31 2.70
N TYR A 112 -15.83 -21.30 1.58
CA TYR A 112 -14.65 -22.15 1.41
C TYR A 112 -13.33 -21.44 1.79
N LEU A 113 -13.18 -20.15 1.45
CA LEU A 113 -11.91 -19.42 1.57
C LEU A 113 -11.93 -18.28 2.60
N PHE A 114 -13.07 -18.01 3.24
CA PHE A 114 -13.26 -16.91 4.21
C PHE A 114 -12.84 -15.53 3.66
N SER A 115 -12.93 -15.36 2.35
CA SER A 115 -12.67 -14.10 1.64
C SER A 115 -13.72 -13.86 0.54
N ARG A 116 -13.99 -12.58 0.25
CA ARG A 116 -14.90 -12.23 -0.86
C ARG A 116 -14.31 -12.68 -2.18
N LEU A 117 -15.18 -12.91 -3.16
CA LEU A 117 -14.79 -13.31 -4.51
C LEU A 117 -13.70 -12.40 -5.06
N ASP A 118 -12.56 -12.96 -5.42
CA ASP A 118 -11.43 -12.29 -6.06
C ASP A 118 -11.12 -12.87 -7.45
N ALA A 119 -10.33 -12.15 -8.23
CA ALA A 119 -10.05 -12.54 -9.62
C ALA A 119 -9.15 -13.77 -9.76
N SER A 120 -8.56 -14.30 -8.67
CA SER A 120 -7.85 -15.57 -8.72
C SER A 120 -8.79 -16.75 -8.96
N SER A 121 -10.10 -16.55 -8.67
CA SER A 121 -11.15 -17.52 -8.97
C SER A 121 -11.22 -17.89 -10.46
N LEU A 122 -10.72 -17.04 -11.37
CA LEU A 122 -10.62 -17.34 -12.81
C LEU A 122 -9.76 -18.58 -13.09
N ARG A 123 -8.87 -18.99 -12.17
CA ARG A 123 -8.11 -20.25 -12.29
C ARG A 123 -9.01 -21.50 -12.36
N PHE A 124 -10.19 -21.44 -11.74
CA PHE A 124 -11.14 -22.55 -11.80
C PHE A 124 -11.74 -22.73 -13.22
N LEU A 125 -11.66 -21.72 -14.07
CA LEU A 125 -12.08 -21.82 -15.48
C LEU A 125 -11.08 -22.59 -16.35
N SER A 126 -9.84 -22.79 -15.90
CA SER A 126 -8.82 -23.54 -16.64
C SER A 126 -9.16 -25.05 -16.77
N ASN A 127 -9.98 -25.57 -15.85
CA ASN A 127 -10.46 -26.94 -15.91
C ASN A 127 -11.97 -27.01 -15.62
N LEU A 128 -12.76 -26.62 -16.61
CA LEU A 128 -14.22 -26.53 -16.49
C LEU A 128 -14.88 -27.87 -16.12
N LYS A 129 -14.32 -29.00 -16.54
CA LYS A 129 -14.90 -30.32 -16.24
C LYS A 129 -14.87 -30.61 -14.74
N ILE A 130 -13.70 -30.45 -14.12
CA ILE A 130 -13.53 -30.70 -12.68
C ILE A 130 -14.30 -29.63 -11.87
N SER A 131 -14.22 -28.38 -12.27
CA SER A 131 -14.88 -27.28 -11.55
C SER A 131 -16.40 -27.38 -11.63
N SER A 132 -16.98 -27.75 -12.78
CA SER A 132 -18.42 -27.95 -12.90
C SER A 132 -18.92 -29.14 -12.09
N GLN A 133 -18.16 -30.24 -12.09
CA GLN A 133 -18.49 -31.40 -11.27
C GLN A 133 -18.50 -31.04 -9.78
N LEU A 134 -17.47 -30.35 -9.28
CA LEU A 134 -17.39 -29.90 -7.90
C LEU A 134 -18.58 -29.00 -7.51
N VAL A 135 -18.96 -28.08 -8.40
CA VAL A 135 -20.11 -27.18 -8.16
C VAL A 135 -21.42 -27.96 -8.08
N VAL A 136 -21.64 -28.91 -9.00
CA VAL A 136 -22.88 -29.73 -9.01
C VAL A 136 -22.98 -30.64 -7.79
N GLU A 137 -21.85 -31.22 -7.34
CA GLU A 137 -21.79 -32.08 -6.17
C GLU A 137 -21.93 -31.31 -4.85
N THR A 138 -21.42 -30.07 -4.78
CA THR A 138 -21.39 -29.29 -3.53
C THR A 138 -22.62 -28.39 -3.34
N TYR A 139 -23.22 -27.90 -4.42
CA TYR A 139 -24.29 -26.90 -4.37
C TYR A 139 -25.57 -27.38 -5.05
N PRO A 140 -26.75 -26.95 -4.58
CA PRO A 140 -28.04 -27.33 -5.16
C PRO A 140 -28.31 -26.60 -6.48
N VAL A 141 -27.51 -26.89 -7.53
CA VAL A 141 -27.48 -26.17 -8.82
C VAL A 141 -28.87 -26.13 -9.48
N TYR A 142 -29.65 -27.22 -9.42
CA TYR A 142 -31.00 -27.26 -9.98
C TYR A 142 -31.96 -26.27 -9.32
N LYS A 143 -31.88 -26.11 -7.98
CA LYS A 143 -32.66 -25.09 -7.24
C LYS A 143 -32.21 -23.68 -7.63
N GLY A 144 -30.90 -23.48 -7.78
CA GLY A 144 -30.32 -22.21 -8.24
C GLY A 144 -30.79 -21.84 -9.66
N LEU A 145 -30.82 -22.80 -10.58
CA LEU A 145 -31.29 -22.58 -11.96
C LEU A 145 -32.78 -22.19 -11.98
N PHE A 146 -33.61 -22.86 -11.19
CA PHE A 146 -35.03 -22.52 -11.08
C PHE A 146 -35.22 -21.12 -10.50
N ALA A 147 -34.45 -20.75 -9.49
CA ALA A 147 -34.45 -19.39 -8.93
C ALA A 147 -34.03 -18.32 -9.95
N LEU A 148 -33.04 -18.61 -10.81
CA LEU A 148 -32.64 -17.71 -11.90
C LEU A 148 -33.73 -17.53 -12.97
N ILE A 149 -34.44 -18.60 -13.31
CA ILE A 149 -35.60 -18.53 -14.26
C ILE A 149 -36.71 -17.66 -13.62
N PHE A 150 -37.04 -17.89 -12.36
CA PHE A 150 -38.02 -17.06 -11.64
C PHE A 150 -37.59 -15.59 -11.63
N LEU A 151 -36.30 -15.31 -11.28
CA LEU A 151 -35.75 -13.97 -11.29
C LEU A 151 -35.83 -13.32 -12.68
N PHE A 152 -35.51 -14.05 -13.74
CA PHE A 152 -35.64 -13.54 -15.10
C PHE A 152 -37.07 -13.05 -15.39
N VAL A 153 -38.09 -13.87 -15.08
CA VAL A 153 -39.51 -13.50 -15.27
C VAL A 153 -39.88 -12.29 -14.42
N PHE A 154 -39.46 -12.29 -13.16
CA PHE A 154 -39.76 -11.24 -12.21
C PHE A 154 -39.12 -9.90 -12.62
N ILE A 155 -37.83 -9.87 -12.94
CA ILE A 155 -37.12 -8.66 -13.38
C ILE A 155 -37.69 -8.13 -14.70
N ARG A 156 -38.01 -9.04 -15.65
CA ARG A 156 -38.68 -8.65 -16.89
C ARG A 156 -40.03 -7.97 -16.62
N PHE A 157 -40.83 -8.53 -15.73
CA PHE A 157 -42.13 -7.97 -15.35
C PHE A 157 -42.01 -6.60 -14.69
N ILE A 158 -41.12 -6.46 -13.70
CA ILE A 158 -40.86 -5.17 -13.02
C ILE A 158 -40.34 -4.14 -14.02
N SER A 159 -39.38 -4.50 -14.83
CA SER A 159 -38.76 -3.58 -15.80
C SER A 159 -39.78 -3.04 -16.82
N ILE A 160 -40.67 -3.92 -17.33
CA ILE A 160 -41.77 -3.51 -18.18
C ILE A 160 -42.72 -2.56 -17.45
N LYS A 161 -43.20 -2.94 -16.26
CA LYS A 161 -44.12 -2.12 -15.46
C LYS A 161 -43.52 -0.75 -15.16
N LEU A 162 -42.24 -0.69 -14.69
CA LEU A 162 -41.57 0.54 -14.36
C LEU A 162 -41.41 1.45 -15.58
N PHE A 163 -40.95 0.89 -16.71
CA PHE A 163 -40.80 1.65 -17.94
C PHE A 163 -42.14 2.22 -18.41
N ASP A 164 -43.17 1.39 -18.51
CA ASP A 164 -44.50 1.78 -19.02
C ASP A 164 -45.18 2.78 -18.07
N LYS A 165 -45.04 2.61 -16.72
CA LYS A 165 -45.58 3.55 -15.75
C LYS A 165 -44.96 4.94 -15.87
N ILE A 166 -43.65 5.04 -16.11
CA ILE A 166 -42.97 6.31 -16.26
C ILE A 166 -43.19 6.91 -17.64
N ALA A 167 -43.22 6.08 -18.71
CA ALA A 167 -43.50 6.49 -20.07
C ALA A 167 -44.88 7.11 -20.26
N ARG A 168 -45.91 6.66 -19.49
CA ARG A 168 -47.27 7.18 -19.54
C ARG A 168 -47.47 8.51 -18.85
N LYS A 169 -46.50 9.00 -18.05
CA LYS A 169 -46.58 10.30 -17.37
C LYS A 169 -46.40 11.44 -18.38
N ASP A 170 -47.08 12.55 -18.14
CA ASP A 170 -47.00 13.73 -18.98
C ASP A 170 -45.53 14.17 -19.17
N VAL A 171 -45.24 14.51 -20.42
CA VAL A 171 -43.89 14.95 -20.82
C VAL A 171 -43.73 16.42 -20.44
N ILE A 172 -42.83 16.70 -19.54
CA ILE A 172 -42.43 18.07 -19.23
C ILE A 172 -41.47 18.54 -20.33
N PHE A 173 -41.94 19.48 -21.17
CA PHE A 173 -41.11 20.10 -22.20
C PHE A 173 -40.15 21.10 -21.57
N LEU A 174 -38.87 20.78 -21.54
CA LEU A 174 -37.83 21.63 -21.04
C LEU A 174 -37.16 22.44 -22.16
N SER A 175 -36.77 23.66 -21.87
CA SER A 175 -35.90 24.45 -22.76
C SER A 175 -34.53 23.76 -22.94
N LYS A 176 -33.80 24.11 -24.02
CA LYS A 176 -32.45 23.56 -24.25
C LYS A 176 -31.51 23.80 -23.06
N LYS A 177 -31.57 25.01 -22.45
CA LYS A 177 -30.81 25.37 -21.27
C LYS A 177 -31.12 24.46 -20.07
N MET A 178 -32.41 24.24 -19.78
CA MET A 178 -32.83 23.37 -18.68
C MET A 178 -32.44 21.88 -18.90
N LYS A 179 -32.49 21.38 -20.13
CA LYS A 179 -32.01 20.03 -20.46
C LYS A 179 -30.52 19.91 -20.18
N ALA A 180 -29.71 20.89 -20.57
CA ALA A 180 -28.29 20.94 -20.28
C ALA A 180 -28.02 20.97 -18.77
N VAL A 181 -28.76 21.76 -18.00
CA VAL A 181 -28.65 21.82 -16.53
C VAL A 181 -28.94 20.44 -15.92
N TYR A 182 -30.06 19.81 -16.28
CA TYR A 182 -30.38 18.48 -15.77
C TYR A 182 -29.34 17.41 -16.18
N PHE A 183 -28.82 17.49 -17.40
CA PHE A 183 -27.75 16.60 -17.86
C PHE A 183 -26.50 16.77 -16.99
N ILE A 184 -25.99 18.00 -16.85
CA ILE A 184 -24.78 18.30 -16.09
C ILE A 184 -24.96 17.91 -14.61
N CYS A 185 -26.07 18.33 -13.98
CA CYS A 185 -26.30 18.01 -12.56
C CYS A 185 -26.40 16.51 -12.31
N THR A 186 -27.10 15.78 -13.19
CA THR A 186 -27.22 14.31 -13.05
C THR A 186 -25.88 13.63 -13.32
N PHE A 187 -25.14 14.07 -14.34
CA PHE A 187 -23.81 13.53 -14.65
C PHE A 187 -22.84 13.75 -13.47
N LEU A 188 -22.80 14.96 -12.91
CA LEU A 188 -21.96 15.26 -11.74
C LEU A 188 -22.37 14.45 -10.52
N LEU A 189 -23.67 14.28 -10.27
CA LEU A 189 -24.16 13.47 -9.16
C LEU A 189 -23.75 12.00 -9.33
N LEU A 190 -23.89 11.44 -10.54
CA LEU A 190 -23.46 10.07 -10.83
C LEU A 190 -21.94 9.93 -10.70
N SER A 191 -21.17 10.90 -11.22
CA SER A 191 -19.71 10.90 -11.10
C SER A 191 -19.26 10.96 -9.64
N PHE A 192 -19.90 11.79 -8.81
CA PHE A 192 -19.67 11.85 -7.38
C PHE A 192 -19.99 10.52 -6.68
N GLY A 193 -21.09 9.87 -7.06
CA GLY A 193 -21.45 8.56 -6.52
C GLY A 193 -20.46 7.46 -6.91
N VAL A 194 -19.88 7.52 -8.12
CA VAL A 194 -18.76 6.62 -8.52
C VAL A 194 -17.50 6.92 -7.69
N TYR A 195 -17.21 8.19 -7.43
CA TYR A 195 -16.12 8.58 -6.55
C TYR A 195 -16.31 8.01 -5.13
N GLY A 196 -17.53 8.03 -4.61
CA GLY A 196 -17.94 7.30 -3.40
C GLY A 196 -17.39 7.86 -2.08
N SER A 197 -16.72 9.02 -2.11
CA SER A 197 -16.09 9.64 -0.95
C SER A 197 -16.24 11.17 -1.02
N ILE A 198 -16.18 11.84 0.13
CA ILE A 198 -16.09 13.30 0.25
C ILE A 198 -14.64 13.76 0.52
N THR A 199 -13.70 12.81 0.62
CA THR A 199 -12.28 13.08 0.85
C THR A 199 -11.54 13.27 -0.48
N HIS A 200 -10.24 13.60 -0.42
CA HIS A 200 -9.39 13.80 -1.62
C HIS A 200 -9.22 12.53 -2.46
N TYR A 201 -9.45 11.35 -1.89
CA TYR A 201 -9.31 10.08 -2.58
C TYR A 201 -10.66 9.40 -2.79
N PRO A 202 -10.87 8.72 -3.93
CA PRO A 202 -12.07 7.93 -4.14
C PRO A 202 -12.14 6.78 -3.13
N LEU A 203 -13.36 6.30 -2.87
CA LEU A 203 -13.57 5.12 -2.04
C LEU A 203 -12.77 3.92 -2.58
N ARG A 204 -11.86 3.39 -1.76
CA ARG A 204 -10.97 2.27 -2.07
C ARG A 204 -11.23 1.09 -1.14
N TRP A 205 -10.92 -0.12 -1.60
CA TRP A 205 -11.08 -1.34 -0.82
C TRP A 205 -10.36 -1.29 0.55
N SER A 206 -9.23 -0.56 0.64
CA SER A 206 -8.47 -0.40 1.89
C SER A 206 -9.27 0.23 3.04
N GLU A 207 -10.33 0.99 2.76
CA GLU A 207 -11.21 1.56 3.78
C GLU A 207 -12.08 0.47 4.47
N ALA A 208 -12.28 -0.67 3.82
CA ALA A 208 -12.98 -1.81 4.42
C ALA A 208 -12.12 -2.54 5.48
N PHE A 209 -10.80 -2.31 5.52
CA PHE A 209 -9.89 -2.95 6.47
C PHE A 209 -9.66 -2.05 7.68
N PHE A 210 -10.63 -2.02 8.58
CA PHE A 210 -10.60 -1.19 9.79
C PHE A 210 -10.73 -2.00 11.08
N SER A 211 -11.25 -3.23 11.01
CA SER A 211 -11.44 -4.15 12.14
C SER A 211 -10.34 -5.21 12.20
N LYS A 212 -10.10 -5.75 13.40
CA LYS A 212 -9.26 -6.93 13.62
C LYS A 212 -9.93 -8.22 13.15
N ASN A 213 -11.25 -8.22 13.10
CA ASN A 213 -12.03 -9.36 12.66
C ASN A 213 -12.14 -9.36 11.14
N ASN A 214 -11.57 -10.38 10.49
CA ASN A 214 -11.59 -10.48 9.04
C ASN A 214 -13.02 -10.54 8.49
N SER A 215 -13.95 -11.22 9.16
CA SER A 215 -15.34 -11.31 8.70
C SER A 215 -16.00 -9.93 8.59
N VAL A 216 -15.68 -8.99 9.50
CA VAL A 216 -16.16 -7.60 9.47
C VAL A 216 -15.60 -6.88 8.23
N ASN A 217 -14.30 -7.02 7.96
CA ASN A 217 -13.65 -6.41 6.82
C ASN A 217 -14.22 -6.96 5.49
N GLN A 218 -14.38 -8.29 5.43
CA GLN A 218 -14.97 -8.95 4.26
C GLN A 218 -16.44 -8.57 4.07
N PHE A 219 -17.21 -8.40 5.16
CA PHE A 219 -18.58 -7.92 5.09
C PHE A 219 -18.70 -6.50 4.53
N ALA A 220 -17.74 -5.62 4.86
CA ALA A 220 -17.70 -4.25 4.33
C ALA A 220 -17.43 -4.22 2.82
N LEU A 221 -16.68 -5.16 2.25
CA LEU A 221 -16.37 -5.22 0.81
C LEU A 221 -17.61 -5.52 -0.05
N ASN A 222 -17.51 -5.15 -1.33
CA ASN A 222 -18.45 -5.58 -2.36
C ASN A 222 -17.75 -6.60 -3.29
N PRO A 223 -18.35 -7.78 -3.57
CA PRO A 223 -17.66 -8.87 -4.29
C PRO A 223 -17.32 -8.51 -5.74
N VAL A 224 -18.17 -7.75 -6.42
CA VAL A 224 -17.91 -7.35 -7.82
C VAL A 224 -16.74 -6.37 -7.87
N LEU A 225 -16.73 -5.35 -7.00
CA LEU A 225 -15.64 -4.39 -6.94
C LEU A 225 -14.33 -5.08 -6.53
N ASN A 226 -14.39 -5.98 -5.52
CA ASN A 226 -13.25 -6.76 -5.08
C ASN A 226 -12.65 -7.63 -6.19
N PHE A 227 -13.50 -8.23 -7.02
CA PHE A 227 -13.04 -8.98 -8.19
C PHE A 227 -12.25 -8.10 -9.17
N PHE A 228 -12.74 -6.88 -9.47
CA PHE A 228 -12.03 -5.96 -10.35
C PHE A 228 -10.77 -5.38 -9.71
N ASP A 229 -10.80 -5.06 -8.42
CA ASP A 229 -9.63 -4.56 -7.68
C ASP A 229 -8.49 -5.59 -7.67
N THR A 230 -8.81 -6.89 -7.66
CA THR A 230 -7.82 -7.97 -7.66
C THR A 230 -7.44 -8.48 -9.06
N TYR A 231 -8.08 -7.98 -10.13
CA TYR A 231 -7.90 -8.51 -11.49
C TYR A 231 -6.46 -8.44 -12.01
N ASN A 232 -5.72 -7.38 -11.67
CA ASN A 232 -4.33 -7.22 -12.08
C ASN A 232 -3.41 -8.28 -11.46
N PHE A 233 -3.78 -8.82 -10.30
CA PHE A 233 -3.01 -9.80 -9.52
C PHE A 233 -3.48 -11.25 -9.72
N ARG A 234 -4.41 -11.51 -10.66
CA ARG A 234 -5.06 -12.82 -10.84
C ARG A 234 -4.13 -13.98 -11.20
N LYS A 235 -3.00 -13.66 -11.85
CA LYS A 235 -1.98 -14.65 -12.26
C LYS A 235 -0.86 -14.82 -11.23
N ASP A 236 -0.86 -14.01 -10.18
CA ASP A 236 0.16 -14.08 -9.15
C ASP A 236 -0.10 -15.29 -8.23
N GLY A 237 0.95 -15.97 -7.88
CA GLY A 237 0.86 -17.17 -7.05
C GLY A 237 2.24 -17.70 -6.65
N VAL A 238 2.23 -18.81 -5.93
CA VAL A 238 3.41 -19.51 -5.45
C VAL A 238 3.74 -20.67 -6.38
N ASN A 239 5.00 -20.82 -6.72
CA ASN A 239 5.52 -22.06 -7.28
C ASN A 239 6.10 -22.91 -6.13
N ASN A 240 5.30 -23.86 -5.65
CA ASN A 240 5.67 -24.68 -4.50
C ASN A 240 6.87 -25.60 -4.78
N GLU A 241 7.06 -26.06 -6.00
CA GLU A 241 8.19 -26.91 -6.38
C GLU A 241 9.50 -26.14 -6.31
N LEU A 242 9.55 -24.96 -6.93
CA LEU A 242 10.72 -24.08 -6.84
C LEU A 242 10.95 -23.60 -5.41
N THR A 243 9.89 -23.29 -4.66
CA THR A 243 10.04 -22.91 -3.26
C THR A 243 10.71 -24.04 -2.46
N LYS A 244 10.24 -25.29 -2.60
CA LYS A 244 10.87 -26.46 -1.92
C LYS A 244 12.31 -26.66 -2.35
N ALA A 245 12.60 -26.57 -3.65
CA ALA A 245 13.93 -26.78 -4.19
C ALA A 245 14.96 -25.77 -3.66
N TYR A 246 14.55 -24.49 -3.55
CA TYR A 246 15.45 -23.41 -3.14
C TYR A 246 15.37 -23.05 -1.65
N PHE A 247 14.38 -23.54 -0.89
CA PHE A 247 14.22 -23.23 0.53
C PHE A 247 15.47 -23.56 1.37
N PRO A 248 16.22 -24.69 1.16
CA PRO A 248 17.39 -24.98 1.97
C PRO A 248 18.45 -23.87 1.96
N ILE A 249 18.56 -23.09 0.87
CA ILE A 249 19.54 -22.00 0.75
C ILE A 249 19.18 -20.84 1.66
N ILE A 250 17.90 -20.42 1.65
CA ILE A 250 17.45 -19.33 2.52
C ILE A 250 17.35 -19.80 3.97
N ALA A 251 17.09 -21.08 4.19
CA ALA A 251 17.10 -21.68 5.52
C ALA A 251 18.49 -21.58 6.16
N ASP A 252 19.55 -21.90 5.44
CA ASP A 252 20.94 -21.71 5.91
C ASP A 252 21.23 -20.23 6.22
N TYR A 253 20.84 -19.35 5.34
CA TYR A 253 21.05 -17.90 5.54
C TYR A 253 20.33 -17.37 6.79
N LEU A 254 19.12 -17.87 7.08
CA LEU A 254 18.29 -17.43 8.21
C LEU A 254 18.49 -18.27 9.48
N GLY A 255 19.30 -19.35 9.44
CA GLY A 255 19.49 -20.27 10.56
C GLY A 255 18.24 -21.10 10.87
N LEU A 256 17.53 -21.55 9.85
CA LEU A 256 16.29 -22.34 9.97
C LEU A 256 16.54 -23.84 9.75
N SER A 257 15.66 -24.71 10.30
CA SER A 257 15.63 -26.12 9.90
C SER A 257 15.25 -26.26 8.42
N LYS A 258 15.80 -27.27 7.76
CA LYS A 258 15.50 -27.60 6.36
C LYS A 258 14.40 -28.66 6.19
N ASP A 259 13.90 -29.24 7.30
CA ASP A 259 12.95 -30.36 7.28
C ASP A 259 11.57 -29.98 6.77
N SER A 260 11.18 -28.71 7.00
CA SER A 260 9.90 -28.17 6.56
C SER A 260 10.03 -26.68 6.23
N ILE A 261 9.19 -26.18 5.32
CA ILE A 261 9.17 -24.77 4.97
C ILE A 261 8.53 -23.98 6.12
N SER A 262 9.37 -23.43 6.98
CA SER A 262 8.96 -22.55 8.08
C SER A 262 9.95 -21.41 8.24
N PHE A 263 9.44 -20.19 8.36
CA PHE A 263 10.24 -18.98 8.57
C PHE A 263 10.19 -18.51 10.02
N LYS A 264 9.52 -19.26 10.90
CA LYS A 264 9.33 -18.92 12.31
C LYS A 264 10.68 -18.97 13.06
N ARG A 265 11.06 -17.85 13.69
CA ARG A 265 12.22 -17.72 14.58
C ARG A 265 11.79 -16.98 15.84
N GLU A 266 11.98 -17.57 16.99
CA GLU A 266 11.71 -16.93 18.28
C GLU A 266 12.98 -16.21 18.74
N VAL A 267 12.84 -14.95 19.11
CA VAL A 267 13.93 -14.11 19.63
C VAL A 267 13.50 -13.60 20.99
N THR A 268 14.25 -14.00 22.01
CA THR A 268 14.01 -13.65 23.42
C THR A 268 15.26 -13.02 24.02
N PHE A 269 15.08 -12.16 25.02
CA PHE A 269 16.16 -11.45 25.68
C PHE A 269 16.19 -11.78 27.18
N ASP A 270 17.32 -12.27 27.68
CA ASP A 270 17.53 -12.57 29.10
C ASP A 270 17.39 -11.34 30.01
N SER A 271 17.60 -10.16 29.46
CA SER A 271 17.45 -8.89 30.17
C SER A 271 16.64 -7.88 29.37
N ILE A 272 15.64 -7.30 30.01
CA ILE A 272 14.83 -6.23 29.45
C ILE A 272 15.31 -4.88 29.98
N HIS A 273 14.99 -3.79 29.30
CA HIS A 273 15.22 -2.45 29.82
C HIS A 273 14.34 -2.20 31.06
N LYS A 274 14.88 -1.53 32.08
CA LYS A 274 14.13 -1.16 33.32
C LYS A 274 12.86 -0.38 32.99
N GLN A 275 12.92 0.45 31.96
CA GLN A 275 11.79 1.17 31.38
C GLN A 275 11.74 0.84 29.89
N LYS A 276 10.57 0.46 29.40
CA LYS A 276 10.37 0.24 27.97
C LYS A 276 10.71 1.50 27.19
N PRO A 277 11.67 1.46 26.23
CA PRO A 277 11.96 2.63 25.40
C PRO A 277 10.81 2.89 24.42
N ASN A 278 10.55 4.15 24.12
CA ASN A 278 9.73 4.48 22.96
C ASN A 278 10.52 4.17 21.68
N LEU A 279 9.80 3.86 20.60
CA LEU A 279 10.37 3.72 19.26
C LEU A 279 9.70 4.74 18.34
N VAL A 280 10.51 5.55 17.68
CA VAL A 280 10.06 6.48 16.64
C VAL A 280 10.79 6.17 15.35
N ILE A 281 10.09 5.60 14.40
CA ILE A 281 10.58 5.26 13.07
C ILE A 281 10.19 6.40 12.13
N VAL A 282 11.16 7.09 11.56
CA VAL A 282 10.94 8.20 10.64
C VAL A 282 11.38 7.77 9.25
N MET A 283 10.42 7.63 8.35
CA MET A 283 10.67 7.43 6.94
C MET A 283 10.89 8.78 6.27
N LEU A 284 12.10 9.00 5.77
CA LEU A 284 12.54 10.23 5.14
C LEU A 284 12.27 10.16 3.65
N GLU A 285 11.27 10.88 3.20
CA GLU A 285 10.80 10.91 1.80
C GLU A 285 11.93 11.24 0.82
N SER A 286 12.13 10.36 -0.15
CA SER A 286 13.05 10.56 -1.29
C SER A 286 14.50 10.88 -0.91
N LEU A 287 14.98 10.39 0.26
CA LEU A 287 16.36 10.59 0.71
C LEU A 287 17.24 9.41 0.33
N GLY A 288 18.02 9.55 -0.72
CA GLY A 288 19.08 8.61 -1.09
C GLY A 288 20.42 8.94 -0.44
N THR A 289 21.28 7.94 -0.27
CA THR A 289 22.65 8.10 0.25
C THR A 289 23.46 9.10 -0.57
N VAL A 290 23.26 9.15 -1.88
CA VAL A 290 23.93 10.09 -2.81
C VAL A 290 23.68 11.57 -2.47
N ALA A 291 22.61 11.89 -1.76
CA ALA A 291 22.25 13.27 -1.40
C ALA A 291 22.89 13.75 -0.08
N LEU A 292 23.51 12.83 0.69
CA LEU A 292 24.11 13.16 1.98
C LEU A 292 25.45 13.87 1.85
N GLY A 293 25.64 14.98 2.57
CA GLY A 293 26.94 15.62 2.75
C GLY A 293 27.93 14.70 3.48
N HIS A 294 27.46 13.85 4.39
CA HIS A 294 28.23 12.80 5.07
C HIS A 294 28.91 11.82 4.09
N GLU A 295 28.29 11.55 2.97
CA GLU A 295 28.81 10.68 1.92
C GLU A 295 29.43 11.47 0.73
N GLY A 296 29.71 12.75 0.94
CA GLY A 296 30.49 13.58 0.01
C GLY A 296 29.66 14.40 -0.98
N ASN A 297 28.36 14.56 -0.81
CA ASN A 297 27.59 15.46 -1.68
C ASN A 297 28.00 16.92 -1.48
N VAL A 298 28.45 17.55 -2.57
CA VAL A 298 29.05 18.89 -2.55
C VAL A 298 28.07 20.03 -2.21
N ALA A 299 26.76 19.85 -2.39
CA ALA A 299 25.77 20.83 -2.01
C ALA A 299 25.59 20.94 -0.49
N ASN A 300 26.06 19.93 0.27
CA ASN A 300 26.01 19.90 1.72
C ASN A 300 24.61 20.26 2.29
N ALA A 301 23.57 19.66 1.69
CA ALA A 301 22.17 19.96 1.98
C ALA A 301 21.69 19.36 3.30
N THR A 302 22.42 18.40 3.86
CA THR A 302 22.02 17.54 5.00
C THR A 302 22.86 17.76 6.25
N LYS A 303 23.36 18.98 6.48
CA LYS A 303 24.29 19.31 7.60
C LYS A 303 23.84 18.82 8.97
N ASN A 304 22.55 18.92 9.25
CA ASN A 304 22.00 18.51 10.55
C ASN A 304 21.86 16.98 10.62
N ILE A 305 21.37 16.34 9.56
CA ILE A 305 21.31 14.87 9.46
C ILE A 305 22.71 14.29 9.53
N ASP A 306 23.69 14.89 8.84
CA ASP A 306 25.10 14.46 8.88
C ASP A 306 25.70 14.51 10.29
N GLN A 307 25.33 15.54 11.07
CA GLN A 307 25.74 15.63 12.48
C GLN A 307 25.06 14.55 13.32
N ILE A 308 23.76 14.31 13.12
CA ILE A 308 23.03 13.25 13.82
C ILE A 308 23.60 11.87 13.50
N ILE A 309 23.97 11.62 12.25
CA ILE A 309 24.61 10.37 11.79
C ILE A 309 25.91 10.13 12.59
N LYS A 310 26.75 11.14 12.79
CA LYS A 310 27.99 11.02 13.57
C LYS A 310 27.76 10.63 15.03
N GLU A 311 26.60 10.97 15.58
CA GLU A 311 26.17 10.65 16.93
C GLU A 311 25.31 9.37 17.01
N SER A 312 25.19 8.61 15.91
CA SER A 312 24.28 7.49 15.75
C SER A 312 24.99 6.19 15.36
N THR A 313 24.30 5.07 15.46
CA THR A 313 24.68 3.85 14.75
C THR A 313 24.20 3.99 13.30
N TYR A 314 25.14 4.13 12.37
CA TYR A 314 24.91 4.36 10.95
C TYR A 314 25.22 3.11 10.12
N PHE A 315 24.31 2.72 9.24
CA PHE A 315 24.44 1.59 8.33
C PHE A 315 24.80 2.12 6.94
N GLU A 316 26.06 1.98 6.56
CA GLU A 316 26.62 2.53 5.31
C GLU A 316 26.01 1.88 4.07
N ASN A 317 25.73 0.59 4.13
CA ASN A 317 25.24 -0.21 3.00
C ASN A 317 23.81 -0.70 3.28
N PHE A 318 22.85 0.23 3.28
CA PHE A 318 21.44 -0.10 3.50
C PHE A 318 20.64 0.07 2.21
N TYR A 319 19.91 -0.98 1.84
CA TYR A 319 19.18 -1.03 0.57
C TYR A 319 17.69 -1.25 0.77
N VAL A 320 16.88 -0.46 0.04
CA VAL A 320 15.44 -0.72 -0.12
C VAL A 320 15.21 -1.68 -1.28
N HIS A 321 14.20 -2.51 -1.16
CA HIS A 321 13.97 -3.59 -2.12
C HIS A 321 13.48 -3.09 -3.48
N LYS A 322 12.64 -2.07 -3.50
CA LYS A 322 12.05 -1.49 -4.71
C LYS A 322 11.86 0.01 -4.49
N PRO A 323 12.30 0.87 -5.42
CA PRO A 323 12.10 2.30 -5.29
C PRO A 323 10.61 2.67 -5.30
N GLY A 324 10.25 3.60 -4.42
CA GLY A 324 8.91 4.16 -4.31
C GLY A 324 8.32 3.99 -2.91
N THR A 325 7.71 5.08 -2.42
CA THR A 325 7.20 5.23 -1.05
C THR A 325 6.28 4.07 -0.63
N ALA A 326 5.31 3.71 -1.46
CA ALA A 326 4.37 2.63 -1.11
C ALA A 326 5.05 1.25 -1.04
N ALA A 327 6.07 1.00 -1.88
CA ALA A 327 6.85 -0.23 -1.84
C ALA A 327 7.72 -0.30 -0.57
N SER A 328 8.31 0.83 -0.17
CA SER A 328 9.12 0.93 1.05
C SER A 328 8.26 0.83 2.31
N VAL A 329 7.07 1.45 2.34
CA VAL A 329 6.11 1.25 3.44
C VAL A 329 5.72 -0.23 3.55
N PHE A 330 5.33 -0.88 2.44
CA PHE A 330 4.98 -2.30 2.47
C PHE A 330 6.15 -3.14 3.00
N SER A 331 7.35 -2.94 2.46
CA SER A 331 8.52 -3.75 2.82
C SER A 331 8.98 -3.51 4.26
N SER A 332 8.96 -2.27 4.75
CA SER A 332 9.34 -1.95 6.14
C SER A 332 8.37 -2.57 7.14
N ILE A 333 7.07 -2.48 6.89
CA ILE A 333 6.03 -2.97 7.81
C ILE A 333 5.95 -4.50 7.80
N THR A 334 6.02 -5.12 6.61
CA THR A 334 5.84 -6.58 6.50
C THR A 334 7.13 -7.38 6.66
N GLY A 335 8.30 -6.74 6.52
CA GLY A 335 9.59 -7.43 6.47
C GLY A 335 9.75 -8.31 5.22
N LEU A 336 8.98 -8.04 4.16
CA LEU A 336 8.99 -8.73 2.88
C LEU A 336 9.25 -7.77 1.73
N PRO A 337 10.09 -8.09 0.75
CA PRO A 337 10.27 -7.26 -0.43
C PRO A 337 8.98 -7.03 -1.20
N ASP A 338 8.77 -5.81 -1.72
CA ASP A 338 7.77 -5.58 -2.75
C ASP A 338 8.32 -6.06 -4.10
N ILE A 339 7.81 -7.20 -4.57
CA ILE A 339 8.18 -7.82 -5.84
C ILE A 339 7.00 -7.85 -6.84
N ASP A 340 6.00 -7.01 -6.64
CA ASP A 340 4.88 -6.91 -7.56
C ASP A 340 5.32 -6.23 -8.87
N THR A 341 4.95 -6.84 -10.01
CA THR A 341 5.45 -6.40 -11.31
C THR A 341 4.69 -5.21 -11.90
N LYS A 342 3.41 -5.08 -11.58
CA LYS A 342 2.51 -4.11 -12.22
C LYS A 342 2.29 -2.87 -11.40
N GLU A 343 2.15 -3.05 -10.09
CA GLU A 343 1.85 -1.99 -9.14
C GLU A 343 2.72 -2.16 -7.89
N THR A 344 2.26 -1.70 -6.74
CA THR A 344 2.88 -1.96 -5.45
C THR A 344 2.11 -3.06 -4.71
N ALA A 345 2.80 -3.86 -3.92
CA ALA A 345 2.19 -4.92 -3.11
C ALA A 345 1.15 -4.37 -2.12
N SER A 346 1.26 -3.10 -1.71
CA SER A 346 0.25 -2.42 -0.89
C SER A 346 -1.14 -2.36 -1.55
N ARG A 347 -1.22 -2.46 -2.87
CA ARG A 347 -2.48 -2.49 -3.63
C ARG A 347 -3.02 -3.90 -3.84
N ASN A 348 -2.24 -4.92 -3.54
CA ASN A 348 -2.62 -6.31 -3.72
C ASN A 348 -3.27 -6.85 -2.44
N LEU A 349 -4.59 -6.82 -2.40
CA LEU A 349 -5.40 -7.29 -1.27
C LEU A 349 -5.03 -8.71 -0.80
N ARG A 350 -4.54 -9.56 -1.70
CA ARG A 350 -4.19 -10.96 -1.40
C ARG A 350 -2.89 -11.11 -0.61
N VAL A 351 -2.04 -10.07 -0.58
CA VAL A 351 -0.72 -10.14 0.06
C VAL A 351 -0.51 -9.15 1.20
N ILE A 352 -1.47 -8.24 1.45
CA ILE A 352 -1.31 -7.24 2.51
C ILE A 352 -1.38 -7.83 3.92
N ASP A 353 -2.15 -8.89 4.14
CA ASP A 353 -2.29 -9.55 5.46
C ASP A 353 -1.07 -10.42 5.73
N GLN A 354 -0.26 -10.03 6.73
CA GLN A 354 1.00 -10.68 7.09
C GLN A 354 1.16 -10.72 8.62
N LYS A 355 1.82 -11.76 9.14
CA LYS A 355 2.36 -11.76 10.51
C LYS A 355 3.60 -10.88 10.54
N ILE A 356 3.61 -9.86 11.38
CA ILE A 356 4.66 -8.82 11.41
C ILE A 356 5.19 -8.59 12.81
N ILE A 357 6.40 -8.05 12.92
CA ILE A 357 7.04 -7.74 14.20
C ILE A 357 6.44 -6.50 14.85
N PHE A 358 6.05 -5.48 14.07
CA PHE A 358 5.47 -4.26 14.62
C PHE A 358 4.23 -4.56 15.50
N ASP A 359 3.39 -5.52 15.12
CA ASP A 359 2.20 -5.88 15.91
C ASP A 359 2.55 -6.48 17.28
N GLN A 360 3.77 -7.00 17.45
CA GLN A 360 4.20 -7.73 18.64
C GLN A 360 4.81 -6.82 19.75
N PHE A 361 4.84 -5.50 19.57
CA PHE A 361 5.18 -4.59 20.65
C PHE A 361 4.02 -4.50 21.66
N ASP A 362 3.96 -5.49 22.56
CA ASP A 362 2.86 -5.61 23.52
C ASP A 362 3.00 -4.59 24.66
N GLY A 363 1.88 -3.92 24.97
CA GLY A 363 1.82 -2.85 25.96
C GLY A 363 2.34 -1.49 25.47
N TYR A 364 2.58 -1.35 24.16
CA TYR A 364 2.87 -0.07 23.51
C TYR A 364 1.61 0.50 22.83
N GLU A 365 1.47 1.83 22.88
CA GLU A 365 0.57 2.53 21.94
C GLU A 365 1.21 2.49 20.54
N LYS A 366 0.45 2.06 19.55
CA LYS A 366 0.92 1.87 18.17
C LYS A 366 0.37 2.97 17.28
N LEU A 367 1.26 3.72 16.62
CA LEU A 367 0.91 4.95 15.93
C LEU A 367 1.45 4.94 14.49
N TYR A 368 0.66 5.46 13.56
CA TYR A 368 1.09 5.83 12.22
C TYR A 368 0.70 7.29 11.97
N LEU A 369 1.67 8.12 11.63
CA LEU A 369 1.52 9.56 11.46
C LEU A 369 2.02 9.97 10.08
N LEU A 370 1.21 10.72 9.33
CA LEU A 370 1.58 11.23 8.01
C LEU A 370 0.85 12.56 7.73
N GLY A 371 1.46 13.41 6.92
CA GLY A 371 0.88 14.72 6.58
C GLY A 371 -0.34 14.65 5.65
N GLY A 372 -0.42 13.62 4.82
CA GLY A 372 -1.48 13.42 3.84
C GLY A 372 -2.50 12.36 4.26
N SER A 373 -2.99 11.59 3.29
CA SER A 373 -4.00 10.55 3.54
C SER A 373 -3.43 9.15 3.38
N ALA A 374 -3.66 8.29 4.37
CA ALA A 374 -3.31 6.87 4.34
C ALA A 374 -4.04 6.06 3.25
N ASN A 375 -5.07 6.62 2.63
CA ASN A 375 -5.76 6.00 1.49
C ASN A 375 -4.92 6.03 0.21
N TRP A 376 -3.89 6.89 0.14
CA TRP A 376 -2.97 6.87 -0.98
C TRP A 376 -2.29 5.50 -1.09
N ALA A 377 -2.22 4.94 -2.30
CA ALA A 377 -1.65 3.62 -2.60
C ALA A 377 -2.16 2.46 -1.72
N ASN A 378 -3.32 2.61 -1.07
CA ASN A 378 -3.92 1.66 -0.12
C ASN A 378 -3.04 1.34 1.12
N ILE A 379 -2.18 2.26 1.52
CA ILE A 379 -1.28 2.11 2.68
C ILE A 379 -2.08 1.83 3.96
N ARG A 380 -3.25 2.45 4.13
CA ARG A 380 -4.17 2.15 5.25
C ARG A 380 -4.42 0.65 5.39
N GLY A 381 -4.62 -0.05 4.28
CA GLY A 381 -4.83 -1.50 4.26
C GLY A 381 -3.64 -2.26 4.84
N VAL A 382 -2.41 -1.91 4.46
CA VAL A 382 -1.18 -2.54 4.99
C VAL A 382 -1.09 -2.37 6.51
N PHE A 383 -1.30 -1.15 7.02
CA PHE A 383 -1.21 -0.88 8.45
C PHE A 383 -2.35 -1.52 9.24
N LYS A 384 -3.59 -1.28 8.85
CA LYS A 384 -4.78 -1.74 9.61
C LYS A 384 -4.97 -3.26 9.57
N SER A 385 -4.62 -3.92 8.46
CA SER A 385 -4.68 -5.39 8.39
C SER A 385 -3.67 -6.05 9.32
N ASN A 386 -2.55 -5.37 9.63
CA ASN A 386 -1.41 -6.01 10.27
C ASN A 386 -1.19 -5.60 11.72
N ILE A 387 -1.64 -4.42 12.14
CA ILE A 387 -1.32 -3.86 13.46
C ILE A 387 -2.59 -3.68 14.30
N LYS A 388 -2.66 -4.41 15.39
CA LYS A 388 -3.76 -4.31 16.35
C LYS A 388 -3.72 -2.98 17.10
N ASN A 389 -4.88 -2.36 17.30
CA ASN A 389 -5.06 -1.11 18.05
C ASN A 389 -4.27 0.08 17.48
N LEU A 390 -3.89 0.02 16.21
CA LEU A 390 -3.18 1.12 15.57
C LEU A 390 -4.04 2.38 15.48
N LYS A 391 -3.48 3.49 15.95
CA LYS A 391 -4.03 4.84 15.72
C LYS A 391 -3.35 5.44 14.50
N ILE A 392 -4.15 5.91 13.54
CA ILE A 392 -3.64 6.63 12.36
C ILE A 392 -3.97 8.09 12.54
N TYR A 393 -2.94 8.93 12.46
CA TYR A 393 -3.04 10.38 12.40
C TYR A 393 -2.65 10.83 10.99
N GLU A 394 -3.58 11.46 10.31
CA GLU A 394 -3.48 11.86 8.92
C GLU A 394 -4.15 13.22 8.71
N GLU A 395 -4.16 13.76 7.49
CA GLU A 395 -4.90 14.98 7.19
C GLU A 395 -6.33 14.94 7.75
N GLY A 396 -6.75 16.01 8.41
CA GLY A 396 -8.03 16.11 9.11
C GLY A 396 -8.04 15.55 10.55
N SER A 397 -6.95 14.90 11.01
CA SER A 397 -6.79 14.50 12.42
C SER A 397 -5.95 15.48 13.23
N TYR A 398 -5.34 16.46 12.61
CA TYR A 398 -4.46 17.45 13.21
C TYR A 398 -5.18 18.78 13.46
N GLU A 399 -4.61 19.59 14.34
CA GLU A 399 -5.08 20.96 14.53
C GLU A 399 -4.74 21.86 13.33
N VAL A 400 -3.69 21.51 12.59
CA VAL A 400 -3.29 22.21 11.37
C VAL A 400 -4.17 21.75 10.19
N GLU A 401 -4.91 22.69 9.62
CA GLU A 401 -5.81 22.43 8.48
C GLU A 401 -5.19 22.76 7.12
N ASN A 402 -4.18 23.65 7.10
CA ASN A 402 -3.59 24.14 5.87
C ASN A 402 -2.66 23.12 5.22
N ARG A 403 -3.03 22.66 4.03
CA ARG A 403 -2.16 21.81 3.20
C ARG A 403 -1.03 22.64 2.59
N ALA A 404 0.18 22.08 2.59
CA ALA A 404 1.29 22.65 1.83
C ALA A 404 1.15 22.38 0.33
N ASP A 405 0.69 21.19 -0.02
CA ASP A 405 0.45 20.77 -1.42
C ASP A 405 -0.49 19.54 -1.48
N VAL A 406 -0.39 18.77 -2.58
CA VAL A 406 -1.20 17.57 -2.80
C VAL A 406 -0.90 16.42 -1.82
N TRP A 407 0.23 16.49 -1.10
CA TRP A 407 0.68 15.47 -0.15
C TRP A 407 0.25 15.74 1.30
N GLY A 408 -0.42 16.87 1.57
CA GLY A 408 -0.96 17.20 2.89
C GLY A 408 -0.27 18.38 3.57
N ILE A 409 -0.18 18.35 4.89
CA ILE A 409 0.59 19.32 5.68
C ILE A 409 2.10 19.07 5.49
N ASP A 410 2.91 20.12 5.64
CA ASP A 410 4.37 19.98 5.50
C ASP A 410 5.01 19.24 6.68
N ASP A 411 6.26 18.83 6.51
CA ASP A 411 6.98 18.01 7.49
C ASP A 411 7.22 18.75 8.82
N TYR A 412 7.30 20.09 8.82
CA TYR A 412 7.43 20.86 10.06
C TYR A 412 6.16 20.74 10.90
N ASP A 413 5.01 20.90 10.29
CA ASP A 413 3.72 20.76 10.96
C ASP A 413 3.49 19.30 11.38
N LEU A 414 3.84 18.33 10.54
CA LEU A 414 3.77 16.91 10.87
C LEU A 414 4.59 16.57 12.13
N PHE A 415 5.82 17.07 12.22
CA PHE A 415 6.66 16.81 13.39
C PHE A 415 6.16 17.55 14.64
N ASN A 416 5.58 18.74 14.50
CA ASN A 416 4.95 19.46 15.62
C ASN A 416 3.74 18.71 16.17
N GLU A 417 2.86 18.24 15.30
CA GLU A 417 1.69 17.46 15.70
C GLU A 417 2.12 16.11 16.31
N SER A 418 3.17 15.48 15.75
CA SER A 418 3.74 14.26 16.32
C SER A 418 4.30 14.49 17.73
N ASP A 419 5.01 15.60 17.94
CA ASP A 419 5.57 15.96 19.27
C ASP A 419 4.46 16.15 20.31
N LYS A 420 3.35 16.84 19.97
CA LYS A 420 2.20 16.99 20.87
C LYS A 420 1.66 15.62 21.33
N ILE A 421 1.52 14.67 20.39
CA ILE A 421 1.03 13.32 20.66
C ILE A 421 2.02 12.57 21.55
N PHE A 422 3.31 12.60 21.23
CA PHE A 422 4.35 11.88 21.97
C PHE A 422 4.55 12.45 23.39
N LYS A 423 4.48 13.76 23.54
CA LYS A 423 4.50 14.45 24.85
C LYS A 423 3.34 14.00 25.73
N ASN A 424 2.14 13.90 25.19
CA ASN A 424 0.97 13.43 25.93
C ASN A 424 1.10 11.97 26.37
N LEU A 425 1.63 11.09 25.50
CA LEU A 425 1.89 9.69 25.83
C LEU A 425 2.99 9.57 26.90
N HIS A 426 4.06 10.34 26.76
CA HIS A 426 5.14 10.38 27.75
C HIS A 426 4.64 10.84 29.12
N SER A 427 3.85 11.91 29.20
CA SER A 427 3.25 12.42 30.44
C SER A 427 2.32 11.38 31.08
N SER A 428 1.65 10.58 30.28
CA SER A 428 0.79 9.47 30.71
C SER A 428 1.56 8.17 31.00
N LYS A 429 2.90 8.18 30.92
CA LYS A 429 3.80 7.03 31.11
C LYS A 429 3.45 5.83 30.21
N LYS A 430 2.92 6.08 29.02
CA LYS A 430 2.60 5.06 28.04
C LYS A 430 3.73 4.94 27.03
N PRO A 431 4.43 3.79 26.93
CA PRO A 431 5.41 3.58 25.88
C PRO A 431 4.70 3.49 24.53
N PHE A 432 5.35 3.95 23.47
CA PHE A 432 4.78 3.97 22.14
C PHE A 432 5.76 3.52 21.05
N VAL A 433 5.22 2.94 20.01
CA VAL A 433 5.89 2.68 18.73
C VAL A 433 5.18 3.50 17.67
N ALA A 434 5.89 4.44 17.07
CA ALA A 434 5.37 5.37 16.10
C ALA A 434 6.11 5.22 14.76
N TYR A 435 5.36 5.17 13.67
CA TYR A 435 5.89 5.27 12.32
C TYR A 435 5.47 6.63 11.76
N VAL A 436 6.43 7.49 11.48
CA VAL A 436 6.22 8.85 10.96
C VAL A 436 6.68 8.89 9.52
N GLN A 437 5.81 9.26 8.60
CA GLN A 437 6.08 9.33 7.18
C GLN A 437 6.13 10.79 6.73
N THR A 438 7.32 11.28 6.34
CA THR A 438 7.49 12.61 5.75
C THR A 438 7.08 12.65 4.28
N ALA A 439 6.88 13.83 3.72
CA ALA A 439 6.44 13.99 2.33
C ALA A 439 6.96 15.25 1.62
N THR A 440 7.44 16.28 2.32
CA THR A 440 7.76 17.58 1.70
C THR A 440 8.91 17.51 0.68
N ASN A 441 9.83 16.52 0.81
CA ASN A 441 10.90 16.28 -0.17
C ASN A 441 10.43 15.58 -1.46
N HIS A 442 9.12 15.44 -1.66
CA HIS A 442 8.51 14.92 -2.88
C HIS A 442 8.16 16.06 -3.85
N ARG A 443 8.12 15.77 -5.16
CA ARG A 443 7.57 16.73 -6.14
C ARG A 443 6.14 17.11 -5.80
N PRO A 444 5.76 18.38 -5.89
CA PRO A 444 6.39 19.50 -6.60
C PRO A 444 7.46 20.27 -5.80
N PHE A 445 7.96 19.76 -4.67
CA PHE A 445 8.97 20.41 -3.80
C PHE A 445 8.45 21.72 -3.18
N SER A 446 7.27 21.65 -2.58
CA SER A 446 6.54 22.79 -2.01
C SER A 446 7.08 23.15 -0.63
N VAL A 447 8.13 23.97 -0.58
CA VAL A 447 8.73 24.42 0.67
C VAL A 447 8.05 25.73 1.14
N PRO A 448 7.54 25.79 2.38
CA PRO A 448 6.98 27.02 2.93
C PRO A 448 8.02 28.14 3.03
N GLN A 449 7.62 29.38 2.69
CA GLN A 449 8.52 30.53 2.66
C GLN A 449 8.94 31.02 4.06
N ASN A 450 8.06 30.87 5.04
CA ASN A 450 8.21 31.44 6.38
C ASN A 450 7.82 30.40 7.45
N LYS A 451 8.67 29.41 7.69
CA LYS A 451 8.54 28.49 8.81
C LYS A 451 9.69 28.70 9.79
N GLU A 452 9.44 29.40 10.89
CA GLU A 452 10.41 29.76 11.94
C GLU A 452 11.69 30.39 11.36
N SER A 453 12.85 29.77 11.64
CA SER A 453 14.17 30.24 11.19
C SER A 453 14.60 29.66 9.85
N TYR A 454 13.82 28.78 9.23
CA TYR A 454 14.17 28.22 7.93
C TYR A 454 14.08 29.27 6.82
N LYS A 455 15.15 29.33 6.02
CA LYS A 455 15.20 30.20 4.81
C LYS A 455 15.61 29.35 3.60
N PRO A 456 14.74 29.23 2.59
CA PRO A 456 15.13 28.59 1.33
C PRO A 456 16.22 29.41 0.63
N LEU A 457 17.08 28.74 -0.11
CA LEU A 457 18.05 29.40 -1.02
C LEU A 457 17.28 30.03 -2.18
N VAL A 458 17.78 31.20 -2.62
CA VAL A 458 17.33 31.87 -3.84
C VAL A 458 18.39 31.80 -4.93
N GLU A 459 18.05 32.18 -6.15
CA GLU A 459 19.03 32.25 -7.24
C GLU A 459 20.23 33.12 -6.86
N GLY A 460 21.44 32.54 -7.01
CA GLY A 460 22.69 33.19 -6.64
C GLY A 460 23.26 32.76 -5.28
N ASP A 461 22.48 32.13 -4.41
CA ASP A 461 22.98 31.62 -3.12
C ASP A 461 23.83 30.34 -3.26
N ILE A 462 23.69 29.65 -4.38
CA ILE A 462 24.52 28.51 -4.76
C ILE A 462 24.99 28.70 -6.21
N ASP A 463 26.25 28.45 -6.48
CA ASP A 463 26.74 28.50 -7.85
C ASP A 463 26.23 27.34 -8.70
N LYS A 464 26.09 27.58 -10.03
CA LYS A 464 25.50 26.60 -10.94
C LYS A 464 26.36 25.35 -11.07
N THR A 465 27.66 25.43 -10.87
CA THR A 465 28.58 24.30 -10.95
C THR A 465 28.34 23.38 -9.77
N THR A 466 28.34 23.91 -8.56
CA THR A 466 28.02 23.14 -7.34
C THR A 466 26.65 22.48 -7.42
N LEU A 467 25.59 23.20 -7.88
CA LEU A 467 24.26 22.62 -8.05
C LEU A 467 24.28 21.45 -9.06
N LYS A 468 25.02 21.59 -10.17
CA LYS A 468 25.14 20.53 -11.17
C LYS A 468 25.91 19.32 -10.63
N GLU A 469 27.07 19.54 -10.00
CA GLU A 469 27.93 18.48 -9.47
C GLU A 469 27.28 17.73 -8.30
N SER A 470 26.39 18.39 -7.57
CA SER A 470 25.62 17.76 -6.50
C SER A 470 24.53 16.79 -6.98
N GLY A 471 24.22 16.80 -8.28
CA GLY A 471 23.21 15.96 -8.90
C GLY A 471 21.76 16.48 -8.76
N PHE A 472 21.51 17.55 -8.01
CA PHE A 472 20.16 18.11 -7.92
C PHE A 472 19.70 18.70 -9.27
N ILE A 473 18.47 18.38 -9.66
CA ILE A 473 17.89 18.83 -10.95
C ILE A 473 17.35 20.26 -10.88
N SER A 474 17.13 20.79 -9.68
CA SER A 474 16.63 22.16 -9.46
C SER A 474 16.94 22.67 -8.07
N LEU A 475 16.94 24.00 -7.93
CA LEU A 475 17.04 24.66 -6.62
C LEU A 475 15.86 24.32 -5.70
N ALA A 476 14.66 24.10 -6.26
CA ALA A 476 13.48 23.69 -5.49
C ALA A 476 13.71 22.30 -4.84
N GLN A 477 14.27 21.34 -5.56
CA GLN A 477 14.63 20.03 -5.03
C GLN A 477 15.67 20.13 -3.91
N LEU A 478 16.72 20.93 -4.11
CA LEU A 478 17.75 21.18 -3.10
C LEU A 478 17.14 21.80 -1.84
N ASN A 479 16.26 22.79 -1.99
CA ASN A 479 15.56 23.43 -0.89
C ASN A 479 14.63 22.46 -0.14
N ALA A 480 13.94 21.57 -0.83
CA ALA A 480 13.09 20.57 -0.18
C ALA A 480 13.91 19.63 0.72
N LEU A 481 15.07 19.17 0.26
CA LEU A 481 15.96 18.36 1.09
C LEU A 481 16.52 19.15 2.28
N ARG A 482 16.96 20.40 2.08
CA ARG A 482 17.42 21.28 3.16
C ARG A 482 16.32 21.54 4.20
N TYR A 483 15.07 21.60 3.75
CA TYR A 483 13.92 21.72 4.64
C TYR A 483 13.68 20.47 5.45
N LEU A 484 13.79 19.29 4.84
CA LEU A 484 13.73 18.01 5.54
C LEU A 484 14.83 17.93 6.61
N ASP A 485 16.08 18.30 6.27
CA ASP A 485 17.21 18.36 7.20
C ASP A 485 16.96 19.29 8.40
N PHE A 486 16.43 20.48 8.14
CA PHE A 486 16.03 21.43 9.18
C PHE A 486 14.95 20.84 10.10
N ASN A 487 13.96 20.19 9.54
CA ASN A 487 12.83 19.62 10.27
C ASN A 487 13.25 18.45 11.16
N VAL A 488 14.15 17.58 10.70
CA VAL A 488 14.68 16.46 11.50
C VAL A 488 15.40 16.99 12.75
N LYS A 489 16.25 18.02 12.62
CA LYS A 489 16.90 18.66 13.76
C LYS A 489 15.89 19.29 14.73
N THR A 490 14.93 20.04 14.18
CA THR A 490 13.90 20.73 14.99
C THR A 490 13.08 19.70 15.76
N PHE A 491 12.71 18.60 15.14
CA PHE A 491 11.99 17.51 15.80
C PHE A 491 12.76 16.91 16.97
N LEU A 492 14.05 16.59 16.82
CA LEU A 492 14.88 16.08 17.93
C LEU A 492 15.05 17.09 19.06
N ASN A 493 15.16 18.39 18.75
CA ASN A 493 15.21 19.43 19.76
C ASN A 493 13.90 19.50 20.55
N LYS A 494 12.75 19.46 19.87
CA LYS A 494 11.44 19.41 20.53
C LYS A 494 11.26 18.15 21.39
N ALA A 495 11.75 17.02 20.94
CA ALA A 495 11.74 15.78 21.74
C ALA A 495 12.50 15.94 23.07
N LYS A 496 13.64 16.67 23.06
CA LYS A 496 14.39 17.01 24.25
C LYS A 496 13.59 17.94 25.17
N GLU A 497 13.03 19.01 24.65
CA GLU A 497 12.18 19.95 25.38
C GLU A 497 10.92 19.28 25.95
N SER A 498 10.31 18.35 25.22
CA SER A 498 9.14 17.59 25.64
C SER A 498 9.47 16.44 26.60
N GLY A 499 10.75 16.15 26.85
CA GLY A 499 11.23 15.22 27.86
C GLY A 499 11.23 13.74 27.50
N TYR A 500 10.79 13.34 26.32
CA TYR A 500 10.77 11.92 25.92
C TYR A 500 12.01 11.46 25.18
N TYR A 501 12.91 12.37 24.79
CA TYR A 501 14.11 12.09 23.98
C TYR A 501 14.98 10.97 24.56
N ASP A 502 15.37 11.07 25.85
CA ASP A 502 16.30 10.12 26.45
C ASP A 502 15.79 8.69 26.57
N ASN A 503 14.46 8.52 26.61
CA ASN A 503 13.84 7.20 26.63
C ASN A 503 13.29 6.77 25.27
N THR A 504 13.85 7.30 24.18
CA THR A 504 13.37 7.02 22.83
C THR A 504 14.50 6.51 21.93
N ILE A 505 14.21 5.49 21.16
CA ILE A 505 15.01 4.98 20.05
C ILE A 505 14.46 5.63 18.79
N PHE A 506 15.20 6.58 18.21
CA PHE A 506 14.86 7.18 16.92
C PHE A 506 15.56 6.42 15.81
N ALA A 507 14.81 5.91 14.84
CA ALA A 507 15.31 5.24 13.66
C ALA A 507 14.90 6.03 12.41
N PHE A 508 15.87 6.44 11.62
CA PHE A 508 15.66 7.20 10.41
C PHE A 508 16.12 6.38 9.21
N PHE A 509 15.31 6.32 8.17
CA PHE A 509 15.72 5.70 6.90
C PHE A 509 15.10 6.41 5.71
N GLY A 510 15.83 6.45 4.58
CA GLY A 510 15.28 6.90 3.32
C GLY A 510 14.39 5.83 2.70
N ASP A 511 13.27 6.21 2.12
CA ASP A 511 12.35 5.26 1.48
C ASP A 511 12.81 4.84 0.07
N HIS A 512 13.46 5.72 -0.64
CA HIS A 512 14.17 5.53 -1.91
C HIS A 512 14.94 6.81 -2.25
N ASN A 513 15.86 6.73 -3.21
CA ASN A 513 16.44 7.95 -3.75
C ASN A 513 15.47 8.60 -4.75
N THR A 514 15.54 9.92 -4.86
CA THR A 514 14.82 10.69 -5.89
C THR A 514 15.57 10.68 -7.24
N SER A 515 14.91 11.15 -8.29
CA SER A 515 15.60 11.40 -9.57
C SER A 515 16.63 12.52 -9.41
N MET A 516 17.90 12.16 -9.47
CA MET A 516 19.05 13.06 -9.46
C MET A 516 19.89 12.81 -10.70
N ASN A 517 20.70 13.79 -11.08
CA ASN A 517 21.75 13.58 -12.07
C ASN A 517 22.89 12.76 -11.44
N GLU A 518 23.69 12.12 -12.30
CA GLU A 518 24.89 11.40 -11.87
C GLU A 518 25.84 12.32 -11.11
N THR A 519 26.43 11.78 -10.04
CA THR A 519 27.47 12.42 -9.24
C THR A 519 28.73 11.56 -9.31
N GLU A 520 29.91 12.19 -9.27
CA GLU A 520 31.19 11.48 -9.39
C GLU A 520 31.37 10.42 -8.29
N SER A 521 30.98 10.75 -7.06
CA SER A 521 31.10 9.84 -5.90
C SER A 521 30.26 8.59 -6.01
N PHE A 522 29.16 8.62 -6.77
CA PHE A 522 28.21 7.51 -6.92
C PHE A 522 28.05 7.05 -8.37
N LYS A 523 28.99 7.45 -9.24
CA LYS A 523 28.94 7.12 -10.67
C LYS A 523 28.64 5.63 -10.92
N LYS A 524 29.30 4.74 -10.19
CA LYS A 524 29.11 3.29 -10.33
C LYS A 524 27.67 2.84 -10.06
N GLU A 525 27.03 3.41 -9.05
CA GLU A 525 25.64 3.08 -8.71
C GLU A 525 24.67 3.58 -9.78
N PHE A 526 24.93 4.76 -10.34
CA PHE A 526 24.15 5.31 -11.45
C PHE A 526 24.30 4.44 -12.71
N ASP A 527 25.53 4.09 -13.08
CA ASP A 527 25.84 3.28 -14.25
C ASP A 527 25.21 1.87 -14.16
N LEU A 528 25.21 1.27 -12.98
CA LEU A 528 24.65 -0.06 -12.74
C LEU A 528 23.15 -0.03 -12.36
N GLY A 529 22.57 1.17 -12.18
CA GLY A 529 21.14 1.38 -12.01
C GLY A 529 20.58 1.03 -10.62
N PHE A 530 21.41 0.96 -9.59
CA PHE A 530 20.93 0.66 -8.23
C PHE A 530 20.97 1.85 -7.26
N GLN A 531 21.37 3.05 -7.69
CA GLN A 531 21.39 4.26 -6.86
C GLN A 531 20.01 4.62 -6.27
N LEU A 532 18.92 4.20 -6.90
CA LEU A 532 17.56 4.44 -6.37
C LEU A 532 17.25 3.60 -5.12
N HIS A 533 18.01 2.53 -4.90
CA HIS A 533 17.85 1.59 -3.81
C HIS A 533 18.75 1.88 -2.60
N HIS A 534 19.86 2.59 -2.80
CA HIS A 534 20.81 2.89 -1.74
C HIS A 534 20.37 4.10 -0.95
N VAL A 535 19.97 3.90 0.31
CA VAL A 535 19.40 4.93 1.18
C VAL A 535 20.09 4.94 2.53
N PRO A 536 20.13 6.06 3.24
CA PRO A 536 20.64 6.07 4.60
C PRO A 536 19.72 5.31 5.56
N PHE A 537 20.34 4.63 6.52
CA PHE A 537 19.67 4.12 7.71
C PHE A 537 20.54 4.38 8.94
N PHE A 538 19.98 5.05 9.95
CA PHE A 538 20.70 5.31 11.19
C PHE A 538 19.76 5.26 12.40
N ILE A 539 20.31 4.78 13.52
CA ILE A 539 19.60 4.68 14.79
C ILE A 539 20.24 5.64 15.77
N HIS A 540 19.51 6.71 16.08
CA HIS A 540 19.89 7.71 17.07
C HIS A 540 19.24 7.37 18.42
N ALA A 541 20.01 6.76 19.30
CA ALA A 541 19.56 6.28 20.59
C ALA A 541 20.69 6.33 21.63
N PRO A 542 21.17 7.51 22.03
CA PRO A 542 22.40 7.67 22.83
C PRO A 542 22.42 6.89 24.15
N LYS A 543 21.25 6.67 24.77
CA LYS A 543 21.12 5.86 25.99
C LYS A 543 21.28 4.36 25.74
N TYR A 544 20.98 3.88 24.52
CA TYR A 544 20.88 2.45 24.20
C TYR A 544 21.99 1.95 23.28
N LEU A 545 22.51 2.80 22.41
CA LEU A 545 23.54 2.46 21.43
C LEU A 545 24.67 3.49 21.43
N LYS A 546 25.91 3.01 21.30
CA LYS A 546 27.05 3.88 21.02
C LYS A 546 27.12 4.22 19.54
N PRO A 547 27.54 5.43 19.17
CA PRO A 547 27.80 5.79 17.79
C PRO A 547 28.80 4.82 17.16
N LYS A 548 28.46 4.29 16.01
CA LYS A 548 29.33 3.44 15.19
C LYS A 548 28.88 3.38 13.75
N LYS A 549 29.80 3.18 12.83
CA LYS A 549 29.55 2.89 11.44
C LYS A 549 29.49 1.37 11.23
N ILE A 550 28.47 0.87 10.54
CA ILE A 550 28.29 -0.54 10.19
C ILE A 550 28.38 -0.66 8.68
N SER A 551 29.39 -1.39 8.19
CA SER A 551 29.61 -1.62 6.76
C SER A 551 29.01 -2.93 6.26
N THR A 552 28.49 -3.77 7.16
CA THR A 552 27.75 -4.97 6.79
C THR A 552 26.48 -4.59 6.03
N ILE A 553 26.21 -5.26 4.91
CA ILE A 553 25.04 -4.97 4.09
C ILE A 553 23.75 -5.27 4.86
N ALA A 554 22.84 -4.31 4.86
CA ALA A 554 21.51 -4.45 5.45
C ALA A 554 20.43 -4.03 4.44
N LYS A 555 19.21 -4.44 4.70
CA LYS A 555 18.07 -4.20 3.81
C LYS A 555 16.81 -3.84 4.60
N LEU A 556 15.85 -3.25 3.95
CA LEU A 556 14.64 -2.72 4.59
C LEU A 556 13.86 -3.77 5.41
N ALA A 557 13.92 -5.05 5.02
CA ALA A 557 13.33 -6.13 5.80
C ALA A 557 13.96 -6.28 7.20
N ASP A 558 15.20 -5.81 7.39
CA ASP A 558 15.96 -5.91 8.64
C ASP A 558 15.57 -4.83 9.67
N LEU A 559 14.73 -3.86 9.30
CA LEU A 559 14.36 -2.71 10.12
C LEU A 559 13.79 -3.14 11.49
N PHE A 560 12.65 -3.81 11.49
CA PHE A 560 11.97 -4.17 12.73
C PHE A 560 12.68 -5.25 13.56
N PRO A 561 13.31 -6.30 12.99
CA PRO A 561 14.17 -7.18 13.76
C PRO A 561 15.29 -6.44 14.51
N THR A 562 15.91 -5.44 13.87
CA THR A 562 16.96 -4.61 14.45
C THR A 562 16.40 -3.75 15.58
N LEU A 563 15.28 -3.07 15.36
CA LEU A 563 14.68 -2.18 16.35
C LEU A 563 14.14 -2.93 17.57
N ALA A 564 13.52 -4.09 17.37
CA ALA A 564 13.07 -4.96 18.45
C ALA A 564 14.25 -5.45 19.31
N THR A 565 15.41 -5.72 18.67
CA THR A 565 16.64 -6.08 19.37
C THR A 565 17.17 -4.92 20.21
N VAL A 566 17.21 -3.68 19.69
CA VAL A 566 17.65 -2.50 20.46
C VAL A 566 16.70 -2.24 21.64
N ALA A 567 15.40 -2.40 21.41
CA ALA A 567 14.37 -2.25 22.43
C ALA A 567 14.35 -3.41 23.44
N LYS A 568 15.06 -4.50 23.19
CA LYS A 568 15.01 -5.76 23.98
C LYS A 568 13.56 -6.22 24.19
N SER A 569 12.77 -6.18 23.12
CA SER A 569 11.39 -6.64 23.10
C SER A 569 11.36 -8.00 22.44
N ASP A 570 10.89 -9.03 23.14
CA ASP A 570 10.74 -10.37 22.59
C ASP A 570 9.80 -10.38 21.38
N TYR A 571 10.13 -11.18 20.38
CA TYR A 571 9.31 -11.29 19.18
C TYR A 571 9.49 -12.63 18.46
N THR A 572 8.46 -13.03 17.73
CA THR A 572 8.55 -14.12 16.75
C THR A 572 8.70 -13.53 15.36
N ASN A 573 9.81 -13.85 14.70
CA ASN A 573 10.08 -13.40 13.34
C ASN A 573 9.54 -14.41 12.32
N PHE A 574 8.60 -13.98 11.48
CA PHE A 574 8.06 -14.75 10.36
C PHE A 574 8.51 -14.18 9.01
N THR A 575 9.41 -13.19 9.00
CA THR A 575 9.80 -12.41 7.83
C THR A 575 11.16 -12.88 7.27
N LEU A 576 11.62 -12.23 6.22
CA LEU A 576 12.95 -12.45 5.63
C LEU A 576 14.05 -11.58 6.24
N GLY A 577 13.70 -10.70 7.16
CA GLY A 577 14.65 -9.82 7.84
C GLY A 577 15.41 -10.49 8.96
N SER A 578 16.55 -9.90 9.32
CA SER A 578 17.44 -10.28 10.43
C SER A 578 17.88 -9.04 11.21
N ASN A 579 18.48 -9.23 12.37
CA ASN A 579 19.10 -8.14 13.10
C ASN A 579 20.35 -7.61 12.38
N ALA A 580 20.30 -6.39 11.86
CA ALA A 580 21.41 -5.77 11.13
C ALA A 580 22.59 -5.34 12.03
N LEU A 581 22.42 -5.36 13.37
CA LEU A 581 23.51 -5.13 14.33
C LEU A 581 24.42 -6.35 14.49
N ASP A 582 24.03 -7.51 13.98
CA ASP A 582 24.86 -8.72 13.96
C ASP A 582 25.91 -8.63 12.83
N THR A 583 27.03 -7.99 13.15
CA THR A 583 28.16 -7.80 12.22
C THR A 583 29.01 -9.07 12.02
N LEU A 584 28.76 -10.14 12.76
CA LEU A 584 29.41 -11.42 12.56
C LEU A 584 28.85 -12.17 11.36
N LYS A 585 27.69 -11.79 10.87
CA LYS A 585 27.06 -12.38 9.69
C LYS A 585 27.77 -11.93 8.41
N THR A 586 28.74 -12.72 7.96
CA THR A 586 29.59 -12.39 6.78
C THR A 586 28.92 -12.58 5.44
N ASN A 587 27.78 -13.28 5.39
CA ASN A 587 27.04 -13.59 4.16
C ASN A 587 25.86 -12.65 3.91
N SER A 588 25.85 -11.45 4.52
CA SER A 588 24.79 -10.46 4.32
C SER A 588 24.73 -9.99 2.85
N PHE A 589 23.52 -9.63 2.42
CA PHE A 589 23.29 -9.18 1.04
C PHE A 589 22.14 -8.17 0.94
N GLY A 590 22.18 -7.33 -0.10
CA GLY A 590 21.09 -6.48 -0.55
C GLY A 590 20.28 -7.19 -1.64
N PHE A 591 18.95 -7.22 -1.50
CA PHE A 591 18.03 -7.72 -2.53
C PHE A 591 17.29 -6.55 -3.16
N LEU A 592 17.34 -6.46 -4.48
CA LEU A 592 16.76 -5.37 -5.27
C LEU A 592 15.74 -5.93 -6.27
N TYR A 593 14.61 -5.27 -6.39
CA TYR A 593 13.64 -5.50 -7.46
C TYR A 593 13.65 -4.30 -8.41
N LEU A 594 14.02 -4.52 -9.66
CA LEU A 594 14.32 -3.44 -10.62
C LEU A 594 13.89 -3.84 -12.04
N LYS A 595 14.09 -2.94 -12.99
CA LYS A 595 13.94 -3.24 -14.41
C LYS A 595 15.32 -3.41 -15.05
N ILE A 596 15.51 -4.54 -15.73
CA ILE A 596 16.73 -4.86 -16.48
C ILE A 596 16.37 -4.87 -17.95
N LYS A 597 16.93 -3.94 -18.75
CA LYS A 597 16.59 -3.79 -20.18
C LYS A 597 15.08 -3.68 -20.44
N GLY A 598 14.35 -3.01 -19.54
CA GLY A 598 12.89 -2.83 -19.64
C GLY A 598 12.03 -3.97 -19.08
N GLU A 599 12.61 -5.11 -18.71
CA GLU A 599 11.93 -6.26 -18.15
C GLU A 599 12.04 -6.30 -16.61
N PRO A 600 11.06 -6.90 -15.92
CA PRO A 600 11.17 -7.16 -14.48
C PRO A 600 12.39 -8.04 -14.17
N GLY A 601 13.18 -7.61 -13.21
CA GLY A 601 14.39 -8.29 -12.80
C GLY A 601 14.64 -8.18 -11.30
N ILE A 602 15.61 -8.94 -10.85
CA ILE A 602 16.09 -8.97 -9.47
C ILE A 602 17.59 -8.78 -9.46
N GLY A 603 18.08 -8.04 -8.47
CA GLY A 603 19.49 -7.78 -8.24
C GLY A 603 19.92 -8.21 -6.84
N LEU A 604 21.16 -8.61 -6.71
CA LEU A 604 21.78 -9.00 -5.44
C LEU A 604 23.14 -8.33 -5.30
N ILE A 605 23.33 -7.61 -4.22
CA ILE A 605 24.60 -6.99 -3.86
C ILE A 605 25.21 -7.81 -2.72
N GLN A 606 26.41 -8.35 -2.92
CA GLN A 606 27.12 -9.13 -1.90
C GLN A 606 28.64 -9.13 -2.18
N ASN A 607 29.46 -8.98 -1.15
CA ASN A 607 30.92 -9.16 -1.24
C ASN A 607 31.58 -8.46 -2.44
N ASN A 608 31.28 -7.18 -2.64
CA ASN A 608 31.80 -6.38 -3.76
C ASN A 608 31.31 -6.79 -5.16
N PHE A 609 30.30 -7.67 -5.25
CA PHE A 609 29.67 -8.04 -6.52
C PHE A 609 28.22 -7.58 -6.57
N TYR A 610 27.79 -7.18 -7.75
CA TYR A 610 26.41 -6.93 -8.09
C TYR A 610 25.96 -7.89 -9.19
N PHE A 611 25.08 -8.81 -8.81
CA PHE A 611 24.50 -9.80 -9.71
C PHE A 611 23.09 -9.35 -10.10
N THR A 612 22.72 -9.50 -11.36
CA THR A 612 21.37 -9.21 -11.86
C THR A 612 20.82 -10.37 -12.67
N LYS A 613 19.48 -10.53 -12.61
CA LYS A 613 18.76 -11.59 -13.31
C LYS A 613 17.37 -11.11 -13.75
N THR A 614 17.01 -11.28 -15.04
CA THR A 614 15.63 -11.09 -15.48
C THR A 614 14.75 -12.25 -15.07
N ILE A 615 13.50 -11.94 -14.66
CA ILE A 615 12.58 -12.97 -14.12
C ILE A 615 12.04 -13.87 -15.23
N GLN A 616 11.78 -13.33 -16.43
CA GLN A 616 11.15 -14.07 -17.52
C GLN A 616 12.18 -14.82 -18.39
N ASN A 617 13.20 -14.13 -18.85
CA ASN A 617 14.15 -14.66 -19.82
C ASN A 617 15.41 -15.23 -19.20
N ASN A 618 15.55 -15.15 -17.89
CA ASN A 618 16.70 -15.66 -17.13
C ASN A 618 18.06 -15.10 -17.62
N PHE A 619 18.04 -13.88 -18.19
CA PHE A 619 19.28 -13.18 -18.57
C PHE A 619 20.03 -12.78 -17.30
N LYS A 620 21.33 -13.09 -17.21
CA LYS A 620 22.18 -12.89 -16.04
C LYS A 620 23.35 -12.00 -16.38
N SER A 621 23.77 -11.16 -15.43
CA SER A 621 25.02 -10.40 -15.50
C SER A 621 25.62 -10.26 -14.11
N LEU A 622 26.93 -10.22 -14.03
CA LEU A 622 27.71 -10.00 -12.82
C LEU A 622 28.66 -8.84 -13.01
N TYR A 623 28.64 -7.91 -12.07
CA TYR A 623 29.53 -6.74 -12.06
C TYR A 623 30.32 -6.72 -10.77
N LYS A 624 31.59 -6.33 -10.85
CA LYS A 624 32.43 -6.08 -9.67
C LYS A 624 32.35 -4.59 -9.34
N ILE A 625 31.88 -4.27 -8.12
CA ILE A 625 31.56 -2.89 -7.75
C ILE A 625 32.80 -2.02 -7.65
N SER A 626 33.94 -2.58 -7.21
CA SER A 626 35.22 -1.85 -7.11
C SER A 626 35.89 -1.54 -8.45
N ASP A 627 35.51 -2.21 -9.51
CA ASP A 627 36.14 -2.01 -10.82
C ASP A 627 35.66 -0.71 -11.47
N LYS A 628 36.51 0.03 -12.12
CA LYS A 628 36.13 1.29 -12.76
C LYS A 628 35.15 1.09 -13.92
N ASP A 629 35.36 0.04 -14.69
CA ASP A 629 34.53 -0.29 -15.84
C ASP A 629 33.29 -1.11 -15.45
N ASN A 630 32.20 -0.92 -16.20
CA ASN A 630 30.94 -1.65 -16.00
C ASN A 630 30.87 -2.90 -16.89
N ILE A 631 31.93 -3.71 -16.85
CA ILE A 631 32.05 -4.92 -17.67
C ILE A 631 31.36 -6.08 -16.96
N ASP A 632 30.58 -6.84 -17.73
CA ASP A 632 30.01 -8.11 -17.25
C ASP A 632 31.13 -9.13 -17.10
N VAL A 633 31.40 -9.52 -15.85
CA VAL A 633 32.44 -10.47 -15.48
C VAL A 633 31.89 -11.88 -15.21
N SER A 634 30.67 -12.19 -15.62
CA SER A 634 30.01 -13.48 -15.37
C SER A 634 30.85 -14.67 -15.81
N ASN A 635 31.51 -14.58 -16.95
CA ASN A 635 32.35 -15.65 -17.48
C ASN A 635 33.68 -15.84 -16.70
N MET A 636 34.10 -14.81 -15.94
CA MET A 636 35.35 -14.85 -15.17
C MET A 636 35.12 -15.45 -13.78
N TYR A 637 33.85 -15.40 -13.26
CA TYR A 637 33.50 -15.83 -11.91
C TYR A 637 32.26 -16.74 -11.92
N PRO A 638 32.28 -17.92 -12.60
CA PRO A 638 31.11 -18.78 -12.75
C PRO A 638 30.57 -19.31 -11.41
N ASP A 639 31.44 -19.57 -10.45
CA ASP A 639 31.04 -20.05 -9.10
C ASP A 639 30.29 -18.96 -8.31
N ILE A 640 30.73 -17.71 -8.42
CA ILE A 640 30.04 -16.57 -7.80
C ILE A 640 28.67 -16.38 -8.45
N VAL A 641 28.60 -16.44 -9.77
CA VAL A 641 27.32 -16.37 -10.52
C VAL A 641 26.36 -17.48 -10.03
N SER A 642 26.82 -18.72 -9.92
CA SER A 642 26.01 -19.86 -9.47
C SER A 642 25.50 -19.67 -8.03
N SER A 643 26.37 -19.23 -7.13
CA SER A 643 26.02 -18.98 -5.73
C SER A 643 25.01 -17.85 -5.59
N MET A 644 25.27 -16.70 -6.24
CA MET A 644 24.39 -15.52 -6.18
C MET A 644 23.04 -15.77 -6.87
N ASP A 645 23.04 -16.51 -7.99
CA ASP A 645 21.79 -16.92 -8.67
C ASP A 645 20.94 -17.81 -7.78
N SER A 646 21.54 -18.77 -7.11
CA SER A 646 20.85 -19.65 -6.18
C SER A 646 20.25 -18.88 -5.00
N LEU A 647 21.03 -17.98 -4.40
CA LEU A 647 20.58 -17.16 -3.27
C LEU A 647 19.45 -16.21 -3.64
N ILE A 648 19.59 -15.47 -4.75
CA ILE A 648 18.56 -14.52 -5.18
C ILE A 648 17.26 -15.21 -5.59
N THR A 649 17.38 -16.37 -6.25
CA THR A 649 16.23 -17.21 -6.63
C THR A 649 15.51 -17.73 -5.39
N SER A 650 16.28 -18.20 -4.39
CA SER A 650 15.75 -18.66 -3.10
C SER A 650 14.99 -17.53 -2.38
N TYR A 651 15.58 -16.33 -2.30
CA TYR A 651 14.97 -15.19 -1.64
C TYR A 651 13.67 -14.73 -2.35
N TYR A 652 13.69 -14.71 -3.69
CA TYR A 652 12.52 -14.37 -4.50
C TYR A 652 11.36 -15.36 -4.32
N HIS A 653 11.61 -16.68 -4.40
CA HIS A 653 10.57 -17.70 -4.21
C HIS A 653 10.08 -17.77 -2.77
N SER A 654 10.93 -17.52 -1.79
CA SER A 654 10.56 -17.38 -0.38
C SER A 654 9.66 -16.17 -0.14
N THR A 655 9.94 -15.05 -0.78
CA THR A 655 9.05 -13.88 -0.75
C THR A 655 7.67 -14.22 -1.33
N LYS A 656 7.63 -14.87 -2.50
CA LYS A 656 6.37 -15.33 -3.10
C LYS A 656 5.61 -16.28 -2.19
N TYR A 657 6.31 -17.22 -1.56
CA TYR A 657 5.70 -18.15 -0.61
C TYR A 657 5.09 -17.43 0.59
N LEU A 658 5.83 -16.52 1.22
CA LEU A 658 5.38 -15.76 2.39
C LEU A 658 4.20 -14.85 2.06
N TYR A 659 4.14 -14.26 0.89
CA TYR A 659 2.99 -13.45 0.45
C TYR A 659 1.65 -14.15 0.66
N TYR A 660 1.61 -15.47 0.47
CA TYR A 660 0.38 -16.25 0.51
C TYR A 660 0.26 -17.18 1.73
N ASN A 661 1.36 -17.44 2.46
CA ASN A 661 1.38 -18.39 3.55
C ASN A 661 1.72 -17.78 4.93
N ASN A 662 2.22 -16.53 4.98
CA ASN A 662 2.46 -15.81 6.23
C ASN A 662 1.21 -15.06 6.70
N LYS A 663 0.04 -15.74 6.71
CA LYS A 663 -1.24 -15.15 7.09
C LYS A 663 -1.49 -15.25 8.59
N LYS A 664 -2.28 -14.31 9.11
CA LYS A 664 -2.74 -14.32 10.52
C LYS A 664 -3.74 -15.40 10.79
#